data_cc382f9b53a5a4eca0710241dc085461
#
_entry.id   cc382f9b53a5a4eca0710241dc085461
#
_cell.length_a   1.000
_cell.length_b   1.000
_cell.length_c   1.000
_cell.angle_alpha   90.00
_cell.angle_beta   90.00
_cell.angle_gamma   90.00
#
_symmetry.space_group_name_H-M   'P 1'
#
loop_
_entity.id
_entity.type
_entity.pdbx_description
1 polymer ?
#
loop_
_entity_poly.entity_id
_entity_poly.type
_entity_poly.pdbx_seq_one_letter_code
_entity_poly.pdbx_strand_id
1 'polypeptide(L)'
;MKNITIILGFFSLIFAQTTVSGVVTDGDNNPVADANIVLSNGFGTTSGSDGSFTFTASVPTTATFSAIGFADKSVTVSGGSVSVELSNKPVALDAVDVLADAASITSGMFLRSVRPSSVVSESELKQFNHTDIHRVVSRIPGVYVQEEDGLGLRPNIGIRGTGLERMEKLNVMEDGIIIAPAPYASPAAYYSPTMGRMQGLEVRKGSTQIKHGPFTTGGSLNYISTAIPTSSLNSVDFMAGSFGKTVLHVKSGNTMGQWGYLFEVYNDMTDGFKELDGGGNTGYTKTDVMAKVRYAMSANHAVEMKYSMTDEISDETYLGLSDDDYAANPLRRYRASQLDEMDADHSQFVLSYAGKLSDNLTMAVSAYNNEFARNWYKLNKVDGSSLGLIADPAGNATAFALMDAMDSDADAYRIKNNNREYLSSGVQAVLNWSIENHDIQAGLRIHADEMDRFQWEDRYQMVGGKLNMTTAATPGTDSNRIDSAEATSLYVEDRMTSGNFIVTGGLRYEEITVKREDWGKTDPSRAGDASIKEDTFDVIVPGISVEYALEDGTTLGYGIHKGFAPHGPGGTKVVDGVTQEVKSEESWNHEWTVRTYEGLNGLELTFFMNNYDNLLGADTAATGGTGSNELYNGGAVDVSGLELYLRRMLMDNGSIQLPIEIAYTKTNTEFKESFDGFWGDVSRGDELPYIPETMVSVNLGVNMDKTSVNIGLKHNSAARTTAGSGRLDDANSTDALTLIDLGVKHSLQNNITLSMGIKNL
;
A
#
# COMPACT_ATOMS: atom_id res chain seq x y z
N MET A 1 13.95 17.82 37.85
CA MET A 1 15.34 17.85 37.37
C MET A 1 16.03 16.59 37.84
N LYS A 2 16.08 15.56 37.04
CA LYS A 2 17.00 14.41 37.17
C LYS A 2 17.50 14.10 35.78
N ASN A 3 18.76 14.41 35.54
CA ASN A 3 19.46 14.14 34.29
C ASN A 3 19.61 12.63 34.09
N ILE A 4 19.09 12.08 33.02
CA ILE A 4 19.45 10.77 32.51
C ILE A 4 20.44 11.01 31.38
N THR A 5 21.72 10.84 31.67
CA THR A 5 22.80 10.83 30.70
C THR A 5 22.77 9.43 30.03
N ILE A 6 22.28 9.34 28.82
CA ILE A 6 22.40 8.12 28.00
C ILE A 6 23.80 8.10 27.43
N ILE A 7 24.64 7.23 27.97
CA ILE A 7 25.97 6.93 27.41
C ILE A 7 25.73 5.99 26.22
N LEU A 8 25.77 6.54 25.02
CA LEU A 8 25.93 5.78 23.77
C LEU A 8 27.38 5.26 23.70
N GLY A 9 27.59 4.05 24.18
CA GLY A 9 28.83 3.33 23.96
C GLY A 9 28.93 2.90 22.50
N PHE A 10 29.62 3.64 21.67
CA PHE A 10 30.03 3.20 20.35
C PHE A 10 31.00 2.01 20.50
N PHE A 11 30.54 0.79 20.27
CA PHE A 11 31.41 -0.34 19.98
C PHE A 11 31.90 -0.20 18.55
N SER A 12 33.08 0.40 18.36
CA SER A 12 33.82 0.31 17.11
C SER A 12 34.36 -1.12 16.98
N LEU A 13 33.65 -1.99 16.28
CA LEU A 13 34.22 -3.24 15.77
C LEU A 13 35.06 -2.88 14.56
N ILE A 14 36.39 -2.77 14.74
CA ILE A 14 37.35 -2.65 13.64
C ILE A 14 37.41 -4.02 12.96
N PHE A 15 36.69 -4.18 11.84
CA PHE A 15 36.89 -5.31 10.94
C PHE A 15 38.11 -5.02 10.07
N ALA A 16 39.06 -5.92 10.05
CA ALA A 16 40.22 -5.84 9.17
C ALA A 16 39.72 -5.99 7.71
N GLN A 17 39.79 -4.94 6.93
CA GLN A 17 39.49 -4.99 5.50
C GLN A 17 40.64 -5.69 4.75
N THR A 18 40.30 -6.56 3.82
CA THR A 18 41.23 -7.31 3.01
C THR A 18 41.02 -6.94 1.53
N THR A 19 42.08 -6.61 0.84
CA THR A 19 42.01 -6.41 -0.61
C THR A 19 41.92 -7.77 -1.31
N VAL A 20 40.90 -7.91 -2.14
CA VAL A 20 40.63 -9.06 -3.00
C VAL A 20 40.85 -8.63 -4.44
N SER A 21 41.59 -9.40 -5.21
CA SER A 21 41.75 -9.20 -6.62
C SER A 21 41.45 -10.49 -7.39
N GLY A 22 41.17 -10.36 -8.69
CA GLY A 22 40.87 -11.55 -9.48
C GLY A 22 40.66 -11.26 -10.95
N VAL A 23 40.18 -12.29 -11.65
CA VAL A 23 39.82 -12.20 -13.06
C VAL A 23 38.50 -12.89 -13.30
N VAL A 24 37.62 -12.27 -14.10
CA VAL A 24 36.37 -12.84 -14.59
C VAL A 24 36.59 -13.33 -16.01
N THR A 25 36.28 -14.61 -16.28
CA THR A 25 36.41 -15.25 -17.59
C THR A 25 35.09 -15.91 -17.99
N ASP A 26 34.94 -16.17 -19.29
CA ASP A 26 33.89 -17.06 -19.81
C ASP A 26 34.35 -18.54 -19.82
N GLY A 27 33.47 -19.46 -20.28
CA GLY A 27 33.75 -20.89 -20.36
C GLY A 27 34.89 -21.27 -21.33
N ASP A 28 35.31 -20.35 -22.20
CA ASP A 28 36.42 -20.51 -23.14
C ASP A 28 37.72 -19.82 -22.65
N ASN A 29 37.70 -19.34 -21.37
CA ASN A 29 38.77 -18.57 -20.73
C ASN A 29 39.06 -17.19 -21.36
N ASN A 30 38.13 -16.61 -22.12
CA ASN A 30 38.25 -15.22 -22.54
C ASN A 30 37.90 -14.28 -21.37
N PRO A 31 38.58 -13.12 -21.25
CA PRO A 31 38.24 -12.15 -20.21
C PRO A 31 36.84 -11.56 -20.45
N VAL A 32 36.04 -11.49 -19.39
CA VAL A 32 34.75 -10.81 -19.42
C VAL A 32 34.92 -9.39 -18.88
N ALA A 33 34.89 -8.42 -19.80
CA ALA A 33 34.97 -6.99 -19.48
C ALA A 33 33.63 -6.52 -18.89
N ASP A 34 33.71 -5.46 -18.06
CA ASP A 34 32.54 -4.77 -17.48
C ASP A 34 31.59 -5.70 -16.71
N ALA A 35 32.07 -6.85 -16.24
CA ALA A 35 31.29 -7.67 -15.33
C ALA A 35 31.08 -6.93 -14.01
N ASN A 36 29.84 -6.76 -13.64
CA ASN A 36 29.45 -6.11 -12.38
C ASN A 36 29.68 -7.08 -11.19
N ILE A 37 30.39 -6.62 -10.19
CA ILE A 37 30.77 -7.40 -9.01
C ILE A 37 30.15 -6.72 -7.79
N VAL A 38 29.08 -7.29 -7.25
CA VAL A 38 28.32 -6.74 -6.12
C VAL A 38 28.57 -7.60 -4.89
N LEU A 39 29.05 -6.97 -3.83
CA LEU A 39 29.27 -7.61 -2.54
C LEU A 39 27.95 -7.68 -1.74
N SER A 40 27.88 -8.62 -0.81
CA SER A 40 26.72 -8.78 0.08
C SER A 40 26.36 -7.54 0.90
N ASN A 41 27.28 -6.58 1.04
CA ASN A 41 27.06 -5.29 1.69
C ASN A 41 26.59 -4.18 0.73
N GLY A 42 26.32 -4.51 -0.54
CA GLY A 42 25.87 -3.55 -1.56
C GLY A 42 26.97 -2.74 -2.24
N PHE A 43 28.22 -2.83 -1.80
CA PHE A 43 29.37 -2.26 -2.51
C PHE A 43 29.78 -3.16 -3.67
N GLY A 44 30.42 -2.58 -4.68
CA GLY A 44 30.84 -3.34 -5.82
C GLY A 44 31.92 -2.65 -6.62
N THR A 45 32.39 -3.37 -7.63
CA THR A 45 33.35 -2.90 -8.66
C THR A 45 32.97 -3.53 -9.98
N THR A 46 33.61 -3.12 -11.05
CA THR A 46 33.45 -3.77 -12.34
C THR A 46 34.80 -4.36 -12.76
N SER A 47 34.78 -5.41 -13.60
CA SER A 47 35.99 -5.92 -14.22
C SER A 47 36.48 -5.01 -15.34
N GLY A 48 37.82 -4.89 -15.49
CA GLY A 48 38.45 -4.17 -16.59
C GLY A 48 38.32 -4.91 -17.92
N SER A 49 38.84 -4.30 -19.00
CA SER A 49 38.84 -4.90 -20.35
C SER A 49 39.59 -6.21 -20.45
N ASP A 50 40.49 -6.50 -19.51
CA ASP A 50 41.24 -7.76 -19.37
C ASP A 50 40.56 -8.73 -18.37
N GLY A 51 39.32 -8.45 -17.95
CA GLY A 51 38.58 -9.21 -16.97
C GLY A 51 39.05 -9.03 -15.52
N SER A 52 40.12 -8.27 -15.27
CA SER A 52 40.68 -8.09 -13.93
C SER A 52 39.76 -7.21 -13.05
N PHE A 53 39.73 -7.51 -11.75
CA PHE A 53 38.99 -6.70 -10.76
C PHE A 53 39.77 -6.62 -9.45
N THR A 54 39.44 -5.58 -8.67
CA THR A 54 39.94 -5.42 -7.30
C THR A 54 38.91 -4.70 -6.45
N PHE A 55 38.65 -5.21 -5.25
CA PHE A 55 37.86 -4.55 -4.25
C PHE A 55 38.40 -4.78 -2.84
N THR A 56 37.99 -3.97 -1.90
CA THR A 56 38.36 -4.12 -0.49
C THR A 56 37.09 -4.41 0.34
N ALA A 57 37.13 -5.49 1.13
CA ALA A 57 36.00 -5.90 1.94
C ALA A 57 36.42 -6.59 3.24
N SER A 58 35.53 -6.64 4.22
CA SER A 58 35.64 -7.56 5.34
C SER A 58 35.35 -8.98 4.85
N VAL A 59 36.28 -9.89 5.03
CA VAL A 59 36.15 -11.27 4.58
C VAL A 59 35.91 -12.24 5.76
N PRO A 60 35.14 -13.33 5.57
CA PRO A 60 34.54 -13.79 4.32
C PRO A 60 33.34 -12.93 3.90
N THR A 61 33.19 -12.67 2.60
CA THR A 61 32.04 -11.96 2.02
C THR A 61 31.56 -12.69 0.77
N THR A 62 30.27 -12.59 0.45
CA THR A 62 29.73 -13.11 -0.81
C THR A 62 29.81 -12.01 -1.86
N ALA A 63 30.42 -12.29 -3.00
CA ALA A 63 30.42 -11.44 -4.16
C ALA A 63 29.59 -12.08 -5.28
N THR A 64 28.63 -11.34 -5.83
CA THR A 64 27.84 -11.76 -7.00
C THR A 64 28.40 -11.11 -8.23
N PHE A 65 28.76 -11.92 -9.20
CA PHE A 65 29.32 -11.54 -10.49
C PHE A 65 28.21 -11.65 -11.53
N SER A 66 27.96 -10.58 -12.27
CA SER A 66 26.98 -10.54 -13.36
C SER A 66 27.54 -9.80 -14.56
N ALA A 67 27.28 -10.31 -15.77
CA ALA A 67 27.65 -9.66 -17.02
C ALA A 67 26.58 -9.96 -18.08
N ILE A 68 26.42 -9.04 -19.03
CA ILE A 68 25.46 -9.21 -20.13
C ILE A 68 25.85 -10.47 -20.96
N GLY A 69 24.85 -11.36 -21.13
CA GLY A 69 25.05 -12.63 -21.83
C GLY A 69 25.55 -13.79 -20.96
N PHE A 70 25.72 -13.58 -19.66
CA PHE A 70 26.20 -14.58 -18.71
C PHE A 70 25.21 -14.81 -17.57
N ALA A 71 25.24 -16.01 -17.00
CA ALA A 71 24.49 -16.31 -15.79
C ALA A 71 25.20 -15.72 -14.56
N ASP A 72 24.43 -15.12 -13.64
CA ASP A 72 24.97 -14.61 -12.38
C ASP A 72 25.62 -15.71 -11.57
N LYS A 73 26.74 -15.40 -10.94
CA LYS A 73 27.49 -16.34 -10.11
C LYS A 73 27.88 -15.70 -8.78
N SER A 74 27.41 -16.28 -7.71
CA SER A 74 27.78 -15.85 -6.36
C SER A 74 28.92 -16.72 -5.84
N VAL A 75 29.97 -16.07 -5.31
CA VAL A 75 31.18 -16.73 -4.77
C VAL A 75 31.46 -16.16 -3.39
N THR A 76 31.65 -17.05 -2.41
CA THR A 76 32.14 -16.62 -1.09
C THR A 76 33.64 -16.39 -1.16
N VAL A 77 34.07 -15.18 -0.88
CA VAL A 77 35.46 -14.73 -0.94
C VAL A 77 36.03 -14.61 0.47
N SER A 78 37.11 -15.31 0.72
CA SER A 78 37.80 -15.34 2.02
C SER A 78 39.10 -14.54 2.04
N GLY A 79 39.36 -13.76 0.98
CA GLY A 79 40.61 -12.96 0.76
C GLY A 79 41.52 -13.53 -0.31
N GLY A 80 42.49 -12.71 -0.74
CA GLY A 80 43.50 -13.12 -1.74
C GLY A 80 43.01 -12.96 -3.17
N SER A 81 43.40 -13.88 -4.06
CA SER A 81 43.07 -13.86 -5.49
C SER A 81 41.95 -14.86 -5.80
N VAL A 82 40.96 -14.42 -6.57
CA VAL A 82 39.78 -15.20 -6.96
C VAL A 82 39.62 -15.19 -8.47
N SER A 83 39.54 -16.36 -9.11
CA SER A 83 39.14 -16.50 -10.51
C SER A 83 37.70 -16.94 -10.60
N VAL A 84 36.88 -16.22 -11.39
CA VAL A 84 35.44 -16.48 -11.53
C VAL A 84 35.15 -16.71 -13.01
N GLU A 85 34.71 -17.92 -13.34
CA GLU A 85 34.19 -18.27 -14.65
C GLU A 85 32.68 -18.06 -14.68
N LEU A 86 32.20 -17.22 -15.59
CA LEU A 86 30.77 -17.05 -15.88
C LEU A 86 30.37 -17.98 -17.03
N SER A 87 29.27 -18.71 -16.82
CA SER A 87 28.69 -19.55 -17.87
C SER A 87 27.81 -18.71 -18.80
N ASN A 88 27.87 -18.95 -20.10
CA ASN A 88 27.00 -18.32 -21.08
C ASN A 88 25.54 -18.57 -20.75
N LYS A 89 24.73 -17.52 -20.69
CA LYS A 89 23.28 -17.57 -20.49
C LYS A 89 22.63 -17.49 -21.87
N PRO A 90 21.79 -18.46 -22.28
CA PRO A 90 21.01 -18.30 -23.52
C PRO A 90 20.19 -17.02 -23.43
N VAL A 91 20.27 -16.18 -24.47
CA VAL A 91 19.73 -14.81 -24.55
C VAL A 91 18.17 -14.83 -24.64
N ALA A 92 17.50 -15.31 -23.62
CA ALA A 92 16.03 -15.28 -23.56
C ALA A 92 15.49 -14.36 -22.43
N LEU A 93 16.34 -13.66 -21.69
CA LEU A 93 15.95 -13.01 -20.42
C LEU A 93 15.94 -11.48 -20.43
N ASP A 94 16.59 -10.80 -21.37
CA ASP A 94 16.71 -9.34 -21.30
C ASP A 94 15.38 -8.59 -21.46
N ALA A 95 14.44 -9.14 -22.26
CA ALA A 95 13.11 -8.54 -22.42
C ALA A 95 12.21 -8.69 -21.18
N VAL A 96 12.45 -9.72 -20.37
CA VAL A 96 11.72 -9.96 -19.11
C VAL A 96 12.14 -8.96 -18.05
N ASP A 97 13.44 -8.75 -17.92
CA ASP A 97 14.01 -7.80 -16.95
C ASP A 97 13.61 -6.35 -17.31
N VAL A 98 13.56 -6.01 -18.60
CA VAL A 98 13.13 -4.68 -19.07
C VAL A 98 11.64 -4.44 -18.80
N LEU A 99 10.76 -5.42 -19.00
CA LEU A 99 9.34 -5.31 -18.64
C LEU A 99 9.16 -5.19 -17.13
N ALA A 100 9.89 -5.99 -16.38
CA ALA A 100 9.89 -5.93 -14.93
C ALA A 100 10.40 -4.58 -14.41
N ASP A 101 11.49 -4.05 -14.94
CA ASP A 101 12.07 -2.75 -14.55
C ASP A 101 11.23 -1.55 -14.99
N ALA A 102 10.45 -1.70 -16.03
CA ALA A 102 9.75 -0.59 -16.66
C ALA A 102 8.24 -0.55 -16.38
N ALA A 103 7.58 -1.69 -16.26
CA ALA A 103 6.15 -1.79 -15.97
C ALA A 103 5.86 -1.93 -14.48
N SER A 104 6.74 -2.55 -13.73
CA SER A 104 6.69 -2.56 -12.29
C SER A 104 7.96 -1.91 -11.77
N ILE A 105 7.83 -1.17 -10.70
CA ILE A 105 8.95 -0.70 -9.90
C ILE A 105 9.47 -1.93 -9.16
N THR A 106 10.10 -2.85 -9.89
CA THR A 106 10.44 -4.16 -9.36
C THR A 106 11.73 -4.19 -8.57
N SER A 107 11.84 -5.28 -7.83
CA SER A 107 12.90 -5.67 -6.90
C SER A 107 14.34 -5.40 -7.36
N GLY A 108 14.66 -5.38 -8.65
CA GLY A 108 16.00 -5.09 -9.15
C GLY A 108 16.42 -3.62 -9.01
N MET A 109 15.54 -2.67 -9.31
CA MET A 109 15.77 -1.24 -9.05
C MET A 109 15.70 -0.91 -7.55
N PHE A 110 14.97 -1.67 -6.80
CA PHE A 110 14.78 -1.53 -5.37
C PHE A 110 16.05 -1.76 -4.58
N LEU A 111 16.81 -2.79 -4.91
CA LEU A 111 18.11 -3.08 -4.29
C LEU A 111 19.15 -1.99 -4.59
N ARG A 112 18.93 -1.15 -5.61
CA ARG A 112 19.76 0.01 -5.95
C ARG A 112 19.26 1.32 -5.35
N SER A 113 18.01 1.36 -4.85
CA SER A 113 17.47 2.54 -4.19
C SER A 113 17.89 2.56 -2.74
N VAL A 114 18.73 3.51 -2.37
CA VAL A 114 19.23 3.71 -1.00
C VAL A 114 18.23 4.46 -0.11
N ARG A 115 16.91 4.36 -0.34
CA ARG A 115 15.93 5.25 0.27
C ARG A 115 14.83 4.51 1.02
N PRO A 116 14.11 5.19 1.94
CA PRO A 116 13.10 4.56 2.79
C PRO A 116 11.92 4.05 1.97
N SER A 117 12.09 2.87 1.45
CA SER A 117 11.05 2.08 0.85
C SER A 117 11.14 0.68 1.44
N SER A 118 10.00 0.06 1.65
CA SER A 118 9.92 -1.27 2.22
C SER A 118 9.30 -2.21 1.21
N VAL A 119 9.92 -3.37 1.03
CA VAL A 119 9.36 -4.47 0.24
C VAL A 119 9.04 -5.61 1.17
N VAL A 120 7.81 -6.12 1.07
CA VAL A 120 7.42 -7.38 1.67
C VAL A 120 7.44 -8.43 0.56
N SER A 121 8.35 -9.37 0.65
CA SER A 121 8.54 -10.45 -0.33
C SER A 121 7.46 -11.53 -0.20
N GLU A 122 7.31 -12.38 -1.23
CA GLU A 122 6.38 -13.53 -1.20
C GLU A 122 6.64 -14.45 0.01
N SER A 123 7.90 -14.68 0.36
CA SER A 123 8.26 -15.50 1.53
C SER A 123 7.78 -14.88 2.84
N GLU A 124 7.84 -13.55 2.96
CA GLU A 124 7.39 -12.80 4.13
C GLU A 124 5.86 -12.72 4.20
N LEU A 125 5.17 -12.56 3.06
CA LEU A 125 3.71 -12.64 2.98
C LEU A 125 3.18 -13.98 3.49
N LYS A 126 3.89 -15.06 3.18
CA LYS A 126 3.51 -16.42 3.56
C LYS A 126 3.95 -16.85 4.97
N GLN A 127 4.62 -15.99 5.76
CA GLN A 127 5.11 -16.35 7.12
C GLN A 127 3.98 -16.73 8.06
N PHE A 128 2.88 -15.98 8.05
CA PHE A 128 1.72 -16.14 8.93
C PHE A 128 0.44 -16.53 8.18
N ASN A 129 0.50 -16.71 6.86
CA ASN A 129 -0.65 -16.91 5.99
C ASN A 129 -1.70 -15.78 6.12
N HIS A 130 -1.25 -14.52 6.21
CA HIS A 130 -2.14 -13.37 6.22
C HIS A 130 -2.77 -13.15 4.84
N THR A 131 -4.10 -12.97 4.82
CA THR A 131 -4.86 -12.54 3.65
C THR A 131 -5.28 -11.07 3.76
N ASP A 132 -5.16 -10.49 4.95
CA ASP A 132 -5.48 -9.11 5.29
C ASP A 132 -4.25 -8.21 5.13
N ILE A 133 -4.40 -7.16 4.31
CA ILE A 133 -3.35 -6.17 4.04
C ILE A 133 -2.91 -5.41 5.30
N HIS A 134 -3.81 -5.13 6.25
CA HIS A 134 -3.48 -4.42 7.49
C HIS A 134 -2.42 -5.17 8.29
N ARG A 135 -2.50 -6.51 8.32
CA ARG A 135 -1.50 -7.37 8.99
C ARG A 135 -0.15 -7.33 8.30
N VAL A 136 -0.17 -7.22 6.96
CA VAL A 136 1.05 -7.19 6.15
C VAL A 136 1.81 -5.87 6.34
N VAL A 137 1.12 -4.72 6.20
CA VAL A 137 1.78 -3.40 6.25
C VAL A 137 2.17 -2.97 7.66
N SER A 138 1.56 -3.54 8.70
CA SER A 138 1.85 -3.17 10.09
C SER A 138 3.27 -3.50 10.55
N ARG A 139 4.03 -4.29 9.78
CA ARG A 139 5.46 -4.54 10.00
C ARG A 139 6.37 -3.43 9.44
N ILE A 140 5.82 -2.46 8.71
CA ILE A 140 6.57 -1.39 8.05
C ILE A 140 6.55 -0.15 8.93
N PRO A 141 7.72 0.38 9.35
CA PRO A 141 7.76 1.60 10.15
C PRO A 141 7.07 2.77 9.45
N GLY A 142 6.37 3.63 10.21
CA GLY A 142 5.67 4.80 9.69
C GLY A 142 4.36 4.53 8.97
N VAL A 143 3.96 3.27 8.82
CA VAL A 143 2.66 2.86 8.26
C VAL A 143 1.72 2.50 9.40
N TYR A 144 0.56 3.13 9.46
CA TYR A 144 -0.46 2.85 10.45
C TYR A 144 -1.78 2.47 9.79
N VAL A 145 -2.58 1.71 10.50
CA VAL A 145 -3.82 1.11 9.99
C VAL A 145 -4.94 1.26 11.01
N GLN A 146 -6.16 1.38 10.51
CA GLN A 146 -7.38 1.29 11.28
C GLN A 146 -8.27 0.23 10.65
N GLU A 147 -8.50 -0.86 11.36
CA GLU A 147 -9.38 -1.92 10.90
C GLU A 147 -10.84 -1.52 11.12
N GLU A 148 -11.68 -1.66 10.11
CA GLU A 148 -13.11 -1.32 10.15
C GLU A 148 -13.96 -2.57 10.15
N ASP A 149 -13.71 -3.49 9.20
CA ASP A 149 -14.49 -4.72 9.05
C ASP A 149 -13.89 -5.89 9.84
N GLY A 150 -12.60 -5.83 10.19
CA GLY A 150 -11.85 -6.90 10.84
C GLY A 150 -11.48 -8.06 9.90
N LEU A 151 -11.71 -7.91 8.60
CA LEU A 151 -11.47 -8.90 7.55
C LEU A 151 -10.49 -8.40 6.49
N GLY A 152 -10.18 -7.09 6.47
CA GLY A 152 -9.24 -6.45 5.56
C GLY A 152 -9.80 -6.12 4.19
N LEU A 153 -11.12 -6.04 4.04
CA LEU A 153 -11.79 -5.81 2.76
C LEU A 153 -11.76 -4.34 2.35
N ARG A 154 -11.80 -3.44 3.34
CA ARG A 154 -11.79 -1.96 3.14
C ARG A 154 -10.60 -1.34 3.86
N PRO A 155 -9.40 -1.39 3.26
CA PRO A 155 -8.20 -0.93 3.92
C PRO A 155 -8.22 0.56 4.24
N ASN A 156 -7.97 0.88 5.51
CA ASN A 156 -7.65 2.22 5.97
C ASN A 156 -6.19 2.24 6.36
N ILE A 157 -5.34 2.82 5.51
CA ILE A 157 -3.90 2.84 5.66
C ILE A 157 -3.40 4.27 5.45
N GLY A 158 -2.59 4.75 6.38
CA GLY A 158 -1.90 6.03 6.30
C GLY A 158 -0.39 5.88 6.53
N ILE A 159 0.37 6.87 6.08
CA ILE A 159 1.82 6.92 6.20
C ILE A 159 2.23 8.26 6.79
N ARG A 160 3.03 8.25 7.87
CA ARG A 160 3.64 9.46 8.46
C ARG A 160 2.64 10.59 8.73
N GLY A 161 1.48 10.26 9.31
CA GLY A 161 0.48 11.26 9.73
C GLY A 161 -0.53 11.69 8.68
N THR A 162 -0.55 11.08 7.48
CA THR A 162 -1.60 11.35 6.49
C THR A 162 -2.93 10.69 6.88
N GLY A 163 -4.05 11.22 6.39
CA GLY A 163 -5.36 10.59 6.56
C GLY A 163 -5.37 9.13 6.09
N LEU A 164 -6.08 8.27 6.83
CA LEU A 164 -6.07 6.82 6.54
C LEU A 164 -7.24 6.35 5.70
N GLU A 165 -8.34 7.09 5.70
CA GLU A 165 -9.59 6.58 5.16
C GLU A 165 -9.46 6.09 3.73
N ARG A 166 -9.78 4.81 3.52
CA ARG A 166 -9.77 4.17 2.20
C ARG A 166 -8.49 4.48 1.40
N MET A 167 -7.35 4.67 2.10
CA MET A 167 -6.07 5.00 1.45
C MET A 167 -6.13 6.23 0.52
N GLU A 168 -7.05 7.17 0.75
CA GLU A 168 -7.30 8.31 -0.15
C GLU A 168 -6.10 9.26 -0.33
N LYS A 169 -5.08 9.15 0.53
CA LYS A 169 -3.84 9.91 0.48
C LYS A 169 -2.64 9.11 -0.04
N LEU A 170 -2.89 7.91 -0.55
CA LEU A 170 -1.86 7.02 -1.09
C LEU A 170 -2.07 6.77 -2.58
N ASN A 171 -0.98 6.66 -3.33
CA ASN A 171 -1.04 6.10 -4.68
C ASN A 171 -1.14 4.58 -4.59
N VAL A 172 -2.35 4.03 -4.75
CA VAL A 172 -2.58 2.59 -4.76
C VAL A 172 -2.36 2.07 -6.17
N MET A 173 -1.42 1.14 -6.33
CA MET A 173 -1.00 0.61 -7.63
C MET A 173 -0.95 -0.91 -7.62
N GLU A 174 -1.13 -1.53 -8.78
CA GLU A 174 -0.75 -2.91 -9.06
C GLU A 174 0.19 -2.94 -10.26
N ASP A 175 1.39 -3.53 -10.08
CA ASP A 175 2.45 -3.56 -11.10
C ASP A 175 2.80 -2.17 -11.66
N GLY A 176 2.79 -1.13 -10.81
CA GLY A 176 3.09 0.26 -11.18
C GLY A 176 1.97 1.00 -11.93
N ILE A 177 0.81 0.39 -12.11
CA ILE A 177 -0.39 1.01 -12.69
C ILE A 177 -1.31 1.44 -11.55
N ILE A 178 -1.80 2.68 -11.58
CA ILE A 178 -2.79 3.15 -10.60
C ILE A 178 -4.04 2.28 -10.70
N ILE A 179 -4.50 1.75 -9.57
CA ILE A 179 -5.63 0.82 -9.51
C ILE A 179 -6.75 1.28 -8.58
N ALA A 180 -6.54 2.35 -7.79
CA ALA A 180 -7.65 2.99 -7.09
C ALA A 180 -8.75 3.36 -8.10
N PRO A 181 -10.04 3.15 -7.79
CA PRO A 181 -11.12 3.25 -8.79
C PRO A 181 -11.20 4.58 -9.54
N ALA A 182 -11.06 5.72 -8.83
CA ALA A 182 -10.99 7.05 -9.44
C ALA A 182 -10.05 7.94 -8.60
N PRO A 183 -8.73 7.83 -8.79
CA PRO A 183 -7.75 8.45 -7.90
C PRO A 183 -7.78 9.98 -7.87
N TYR A 184 -8.27 10.63 -8.93
CA TYR A 184 -8.38 12.10 -8.99
C TYR A 184 -9.79 12.60 -8.67
N ALA A 185 -10.84 11.97 -9.23
CA ALA A 185 -12.22 12.41 -9.05
C ALA A 185 -12.83 11.97 -7.70
N SER A 186 -12.45 10.79 -7.21
CA SER A 186 -12.96 10.19 -5.95
C SER A 186 -11.90 9.26 -5.33
N PRO A 187 -10.93 9.83 -4.58
CA PRO A 187 -9.70 9.13 -4.20
C PRO A 187 -9.88 7.95 -3.23
N ALA A 188 -11.00 7.86 -2.53
CA ALA A 188 -11.26 6.76 -1.61
C ALA A 188 -11.21 5.39 -2.32
N ALA A 189 -10.21 4.57 -2.00
CA ALA A 189 -9.97 3.27 -2.63
C ALA A 189 -10.92 2.20 -2.08
N TYR A 190 -12.17 2.18 -2.55
CA TYR A 190 -13.13 1.12 -2.23
C TYR A 190 -12.78 -0.24 -2.83
N TYR A 191 -11.91 -0.27 -3.80
CA TYR A 191 -11.25 -1.46 -4.30
C TYR A 191 -9.78 -1.46 -3.88
N SER A 192 -9.30 -2.61 -3.46
CA SER A 192 -7.90 -2.91 -3.19
C SER A 192 -7.58 -4.31 -3.73
N PRO A 193 -6.44 -4.49 -4.43
CA PRO A 193 -6.03 -5.79 -4.92
C PRO A 193 -5.98 -6.84 -3.81
N THR A 194 -6.35 -8.07 -4.12
CA THR A 194 -6.42 -9.19 -3.17
C THR A 194 -5.02 -9.58 -2.70
N MET A 195 -4.69 -9.27 -1.44
CA MET A 195 -3.33 -9.46 -0.89
C MET A 195 -2.83 -10.90 -0.99
N GLY A 196 -3.73 -11.88 -0.79
CA GLY A 196 -3.38 -13.30 -0.84
C GLY A 196 -2.91 -13.80 -2.22
N ARG A 197 -3.24 -13.08 -3.31
CA ARG A 197 -2.78 -13.35 -4.67
C ARG A 197 -1.40 -12.75 -4.97
N MET A 198 -0.94 -11.78 -4.18
CA MET A 198 0.26 -11.01 -4.50
C MET A 198 1.56 -11.80 -4.27
N GLN A 199 2.53 -11.55 -5.13
CA GLN A 199 3.91 -12.03 -5.00
C GLN A 199 4.75 -11.12 -4.11
N GLY A 200 4.33 -9.88 -3.94
CA GLY A 200 5.00 -8.90 -3.09
C GLY A 200 4.19 -7.63 -2.89
N LEU A 201 4.68 -6.81 -1.97
CA LEU A 201 4.13 -5.49 -1.70
C LEU A 201 5.27 -4.50 -1.52
N GLU A 202 5.16 -3.38 -2.23
CA GLU A 202 6.11 -2.28 -2.13
C GLU A 202 5.44 -1.07 -1.50
N VAL A 203 6.08 -0.49 -0.47
CA VAL A 203 5.65 0.76 0.15
C VAL A 203 6.75 1.80 -0.02
N ARG A 204 6.45 2.92 -0.66
CA ARG A 204 7.37 4.05 -0.83
C ARG A 204 6.95 5.23 0.01
N LYS A 205 7.93 5.78 0.69
CA LYS A 205 7.82 6.96 1.55
C LYS A 205 8.90 7.97 1.17
N GLY A 206 8.71 9.22 1.57
CA GLY A 206 9.73 10.24 1.43
C GLY A 206 10.00 10.70 -0.01
N SER A 207 11.19 11.23 -0.28
CA SER A 207 11.54 11.91 -1.52
C SER A 207 11.51 11.02 -2.78
N THR A 208 11.49 9.70 -2.61
CA THR A 208 11.45 8.74 -3.73
C THR A 208 10.10 8.64 -4.42
N GLN A 209 9.05 9.20 -3.83
CA GLN A 209 7.69 9.04 -4.33
C GLN A 209 7.28 10.10 -5.36
N ILE A 210 8.10 11.11 -5.64
CA ILE A 210 7.76 12.22 -6.55
C ILE A 210 7.27 11.71 -7.91
N LYS A 211 7.88 10.65 -8.45
CA LYS A 211 7.48 10.05 -9.71
C LYS A 211 6.13 9.32 -9.67
N HIS A 212 5.59 9.07 -8.47
CA HIS A 212 4.30 8.43 -8.26
C HIS A 212 3.31 9.47 -7.74
N GLY A 213 2.53 10.06 -8.61
CA GLY A 213 1.43 10.97 -8.27
C GLY A 213 0.07 10.30 -8.53
N PRO A 214 -1.05 10.97 -8.14
CA PRO A 214 -1.09 12.36 -7.67
C PRO A 214 -0.74 12.58 -6.19
N PHE A 215 -0.81 11.56 -5.32
CA PHE A 215 -0.65 11.71 -3.88
C PHE A 215 0.82 11.58 -3.47
N THR A 216 1.48 12.69 -3.23
CA THR A 216 2.89 12.71 -2.81
C THR A 216 3.09 13.18 -1.37
N THR A 217 2.01 13.45 -0.62
CA THR A 217 2.06 13.68 0.83
C THR A 217 2.16 12.37 1.61
N GLY A 218 1.37 11.35 1.23
CA GLY A 218 1.33 10.06 1.92
C GLY A 218 2.38 9.09 1.43
N GLY A 219 2.40 8.83 0.15
CA GLY A 219 3.29 7.82 -0.43
C GLY A 219 2.60 6.91 -1.44
N SER A 220 3.24 5.78 -1.72
CA SER A 220 2.66 4.81 -2.63
C SER A 220 2.70 3.39 -2.07
N LEU A 221 1.64 2.66 -2.38
CA LEU A 221 1.45 1.25 -2.09
C LEU A 221 1.30 0.52 -3.41
N ASN A 222 2.29 -0.31 -3.77
CA ASN A 222 2.32 -1.03 -5.04
C ASN A 222 2.24 -2.54 -4.79
N TYR A 223 1.12 -3.14 -5.19
CA TYR A 223 0.92 -4.58 -5.16
C TYR A 223 1.65 -5.21 -6.33
N ILE A 224 2.45 -6.24 -6.07
CA ILE A 224 3.22 -6.93 -7.10
C ILE A 224 2.53 -8.26 -7.37
N SER A 225 1.90 -8.38 -8.54
CA SER A 225 1.21 -9.59 -8.96
C SER A 225 2.20 -10.65 -9.45
N THR A 226 1.77 -11.91 -9.48
CA THR A 226 2.61 -13.02 -9.94
C THR A 226 3.16 -12.76 -11.34
N ALA A 227 4.48 -12.83 -11.48
CA ALA A 227 5.16 -12.68 -12.78
C ALA A 227 5.00 -13.94 -13.64
N ILE A 228 5.07 -13.78 -14.97
CA ILE A 228 5.12 -14.93 -15.90
C ILE A 228 6.40 -15.72 -15.62
N PRO A 229 6.30 -17.01 -15.24
CA PRO A 229 7.47 -17.79 -14.87
C PRO A 229 8.35 -18.14 -16.06
N THR A 230 9.67 -18.21 -15.85
CA THR A 230 10.66 -18.59 -16.85
C THR A 230 10.70 -20.10 -17.13
N SER A 231 10.14 -20.90 -16.20
CA SER A 231 10.01 -22.36 -16.31
C SER A 231 8.61 -22.79 -15.88
N SER A 232 8.22 -24.03 -16.18
CA SER A 232 6.88 -24.53 -15.84
C SER A 232 6.60 -24.39 -14.34
N LEU A 233 5.55 -23.64 -14.04
CA LEU A 233 4.97 -23.46 -12.70
C LEU A 233 3.56 -24.02 -12.71
N ASN A 234 3.27 -24.95 -11.80
CA ASN A 234 1.92 -25.37 -11.49
C ASN A 234 1.81 -25.53 -9.97
N SER A 235 0.94 -24.77 -9.33
CA SER A 235 0.75 -24.83 -7.89
C SER A 235 -0.72 -24.79 -7.52
N VAL A 236 -1.05 -25.46 -6.43
CA VAL A 236 -2.35 -25.40 -5.78
C VAL A 236 -2.09 -25.24 -4.29
N ASP A 237 -2.53 -24.12 -3.73
CA ASP A 237 -2.51 -23.84 -2.32
C ASP A 237 -3.95 -23.89 -1.80
N PHE A 238 -4.19 -24.64 -0.72
CA PHE A 238 -5.49 -24.72 -0.06
C PHE A 238 -5.32 -24.43 1.43
N MET A 239 -6.18 -23.58 1.97
CA MET A 239 -6.23 -23.27 3.39
C MET A 239 -7.66 -23.46 3.92
N ALA A 240 -7.78 -23.96 5.14
CA ALA A 240 -9.03 -23.97 5.90
C ALA A 240 -8.74 -23.44 7.30
N GLY A 241 -9.68 -22.72 7.89
CA GLY A 241 -9.50 -22.06 9.18
C GLY A 241 -10.79 -21.90 9.97
N SER A 242 -10.69 -21.18 11.08
CA SER A 242 -11.83 -20.80 11.92
C SER A 242 -12.84 -19.96 11.13
N PHE A 243 -14.09 -19.88 11.60
CA PHE A 243 -15.17 -19.09 11.00
C PHE A 243 -15.48 -19.48 9.55
N GLY A 244 -15.42 -20.77 9.21
CA GLY A 244 -15.64 -21.25 7.86
C GLY A 244 -14.62 -20.77 6.82
N LYS A 245 -13.48 -20.17 7.26
CA LYS A 245 -12.46 -19.64 6.36
C LYS A 245 -11.92 -20.71 5.44
N THR A 246 -11.98 -20.47 4.13
CA THR A 246 -11.31 -21.29 3.11
C THR A 246 -10.65 -20.39 2.07
N VAL A 247 -9.47 -20.83 1.61
CA VAL A 247 -8.76 -20.19 0.50
C VAL A 247 -8.32 -21.26 -0.47
N LEU A 248 -8.55 -21.02 -1.75
CA LEU A 248 -8.02 -21.81 -2.86
C LEU A 248 -7.21 -20.89 -3.78
N HIS A 249 -5.95 -21.22 -4.00
CA HIS A 249 -5.08 -20.47 -4.91
C HIS A 249 -4.45 -21.43 -5.93
N VAL A 250 -4.73 -21.23 -7.19
CA VAL A 250 -4.25 -22.06 -8.31
C VAL A 250 -3.44 -21.19 -9.27
N LYS A 251 -2.23 -21.60 -9.58
CA LYS A 251 -1.37 -20.95 -10.58
C LYS A 251 -0.87 -21.96 -11.60
N SER A 252 -0.88 -21.56 -12.87
CA SER A 252 -0.26 -22.31 -13.97
C SER A 252 0.40 -21.33 -14.94
N GLY A 253 1.66 -21.53 -15.25
CA GLY A 253 2.41 -20.67 -16.14
C GLY A 253 3.67 -21.32 -16.68
N ASN A 254 4.18 -20.76 -17.78
CA ASN A 254 5.44 -21.18 -18.39
C ASN A 254 5.94 -20.15 -19.41
N THR A 255 7.21 -20.26 -19.78
CA THR A 255 7.78 -19.57 -20.93
C THR A 255 8.30 -20.61 -21.93
N MET A 256 7.84 -20.54 -23.16
CA MET A 256 8.14 -21.46 -24.26
C MET A 256 8.57 -20.66 -25.51
N GLY A 257 9.86 -20.62 -25.79
CA GLY A 257 10.41 -19.80 -26.89
C GLY A 257 10.11 -18.32 -26.69
N GLN A 258 9.41 -17.70 -27.62
CA GLN A 258 9.03 -16.27 -27.56
C GLN A 258 7.77 -16.00 -26.75
N TRP A 259 7.03 -17.04 -26.34
CA TRP A 259 5.76 -16.89 -25.63
C TRP A 259 5.90 -17.23 -24.16
N GLY A 260 5.35 -16.38 -23.31
CA GLY A 260 5.13 -16.65 -21.89
C GLY A 260 3.66 -16.50 -21.54
N TYR A 261 3.19 -17.28 -20.56
CA TYR A 261 1.85 -17.17 -20.05
C TYR A 261 1.79 -17.44 -18.55
N LEU A 262 0.78 -16.86 -17.92
CA LEU A 262 0.39 -17.15 -16.55
C LEU A 262 -1.14 -17.11 -16.49
N PHE A 263 -1.72 -18.06 -15.78
CA PHE A 263 -3.12 -18.09 -15.38
C PHE A 263 -3.19 -18.31 -13.87
N GLU A 264 -4.00 -17.52 -13.18
CA GLU A 264 -4.11 -17.54 -11.73
C GLU A 264 -5.56 -17.38 -11.31
N VAL A 265 -6.00 -18.20 -10.33
CA VAL A 265 -7.31 -18.11 -9.68
C VAL A 265 -7.09 -18.10 -8.18
N TYR A 266 -7.68 -17.15 -7.52
CA TYR A 266 -7.67 -17.03 -6.07
C TYR A 266 -9.11 -16.87 -5.58
N ASN A 267 -9.54 -17.75 -4.70
CA ASN A 267 -10.85 -17.67 -4.06
C ASN A 267 -10.66 -17.69 -2.54
N ASP A 268 -11.31 -16.75 -1.87
CA ASP A 268 -11.22 -16.53 -0.44
C ASP A 268 -12.61 -16.30 0.12
N MET A 269 -13.01 -17.10 1.13
CA MET A 269 -14.33 -17.00 1.74
C MET A 269 -14.29 -17.28 3.25
N THR A 270 -15.27 -16.73 3.97
CA THR A 270 -15.47 -16.96 5.41
C THR A 270 -16.93 -16.67 5.77
N ASP A 271 -17.44 -17.38 6.78
CA ASP A 271 -18.79 -17.12 7.33
C ASP A 271 -18.81 -15.85 8.23
N GLY A 272 -17.60 -15.27 8.52
CA GLY A 272 -17.47 -14.13 9.41
C GLY A 272 -17.44 -14.51 10.89
N PHE A 273 -16.99 -13.57 11.72
CA PHE A 273 -16.82 -13.78 13.16
C PHE A 273 -17.85 -13.02 14.01
N LYS A 274 -18.59 -12.07 13.42
CA LYS A 274 -19.63 -11.30 14.13
C LYS A 274 -20.90 -12.12 14.28
N GLU A 275 -21.61 -11.91 15.38
CA GLU A 275 -22.84 -12.60 15.76
C GLU A 275 -24.05 -11.73 15.47
N LEU A 276 -24.70 -11.95 14.32
CA LEU A 276 -25.91 -11.24 13.94
C LEU A 276 -27.09 -11.66 14.82
N ASP A 277 -27.75 -10.71 15.45
CA ASP A 277 -28.98 -10.95 16.21
C ASP A 277 -30.06 -11.58 15.30
N GLY A 278 -30.49 -12.80 15.65
CA GLY A 278 -31.38 -13.59 14.82
C GLY A 278 -30.70 -14.56 13.87
N GLY A 279 -29.37 -14.56 13.82
CA GLY A 279 -28.54 -15.45 13.00
C GLY A 279 -28.40 -14.96 11.56
N GLY A 280 -27.37 -15.43 10.89
CA GLY A 280 -27.02 -15.06 9.51
C GLY A 280 -25.51 -15.07 9.31
N ASN A 281 -25.11 -14.96 8.05
CA ASN A 281 -23.72 -14.78 7.66
C ASN A 281 -23.24 -13.36 7.94
N THR A 282 -21.98 -13.18 8.27
CA THR A 282 -21.33 -11.88 8.48
C THR A 282 -19.96 -11.80 7.83
N GLY A 283 -19.71 -12.71 6.91
CA GLY A 283 -18.43 -12.88 6.22
C GLY A 283 -18.45 -12.40 4.77
N TYR A 284 -17.69 -13.06 3.93
CA TYR A 284 -17.57 -12.70 2.52
C TYR A 284 -17.17 -13.89 1.64
N THR A 285 -17.39 -13.70 0.34
CA THR A 285 -16.79 -14.49 -0.73
C THR A 285 -16.12 -13.53 -1.71
N LYS A 286 -14.84 -13.76 -2.00
CA LYS A 286 -14.06 -12.98 -2.97
C LYS A 286 -13.36 -13.93 -3.95
N THR A 287 -13.55 -13.72 -5.23
CA THR A 287 -12.91 -14.49 -6.30
C THR A 287 -12.12 -13.55 -7.19
N ASP A 288 -10.86 -13.88 -7.41
CA ASP A 288 -9.94 -13.11 -8.24
C ASP A 288 -9.34 -14.01 -9.31
N VAL A 289 -9.39 -13.59 -10.57
CA VAL A 289 -8.86 -14.32 -11.73
C VAL A 289 -7.91 -13.41 -12.47
N MET A 290 -6.71 -13.90 -12.80
CA MET A 290 -5.73 -13.16 -13.58
C MET A 290 -5.14 -14.03 -14.69
N ALA A 291 -4.95 -13.42 -15.85
CA ALA A 291 -4.21 -14.00 -16.97
C ALA A 291 -3.16 -12.99 -17.49
N LYS A 292 -1.95 -13.46 -17.73
CA LYS A 292 -0.89 -12.71 -18.41
C LYS A 292 -0.41 -13.50 -19.61
N VAL A 293 -0.17 -12.79 -20.72
CA VAL A 293 0.44 -13.36 -21.93
C VAL A 293 1.52 -12.39 -22.42
N ARG A 294 2.72 -12.89 -22.64
CA ARG A 294 3.85 -12.14 -23.16
C ARG A 294 4.33 -12.71 -24.48
N TYR A 295 4.71 -11.84 -25.38
CA TYR A 295 5.41 -12.15 -26.61
C TYR A 295 6.73 -11.39 -26.71
N ALA A 296 7.83 -12.11 -26.66
CA ALA A 296 9.16 -11.57 -26.90
C ALA A 296 9.37 -11.42 -28.41
N MET A 297 9.25 -10.19 -28.93
CA MET A 297 9.44 -9.90 -30.36
C MET A 297 10.91 -10.07 -30.76
N SER A 298 11.83 -9.83 -29.84
CA SER A 298 13.26 -10.05 -29.97
C SER A 298 13.89 -10.22 -28.59
N ALA A 299 15.21 -10.35 -28.49
CA ALA A 299 15.93 -10.35 -27.23
C ALA A 299 15.76 -9.04 -26.43
N ASN A 300 15.46 -7.92 -27.11
CA ASN A 300 15.43 -6.59 -26.54
C ASN A 300 14.02 -5.97 -26.49
N HIS A 301 12.99 -6.63 -27.03
CA HIS A 301 11.66 -6.06 -27.15
C HIS A 301 10.58 -7.08 -26.81
N ALA A 302 9.68 -6.72 -25.96
CA ALA A 302 8.53 -7.57 -25.61
C ALA A 302 7.24 -6.78 -25.45
N VAL A 303 6.12 -7.46 -25.64
CA VAL A 303 4.78 -6.98 -25.33
C VAL A 303 4.15 -7.95 -24.34
N GLU A 304 3.49 -7.42 -23.32
CA GLU A 304 2.74 -8.19 -22.34
C GLU A 304 1.31 -7.65 -22.22
N MET A 305 0.36 -8.56 -22.18
CA MET A 305 -1.04 -8.28 -21.89
C MET A 305 -1.38 -8.91 -20.55
N LYS A 306 -2.03 -8.15 -19.68
CA LYS A 306 -2.61 -8.60 -18.42
C LYS A 306 -4.11 -8.31 -18.43
N TYR A 307 -4.89 -9.29 -18.01
CA TYR A 307 -6.30 -9.12 -17.68
C TYR A 307 -6.57 -9.73 -16.32
N SER A 308 -7.26 -8.99 -15.46
CA SER A 308 -7.72 -9.50 -14.16
C SER A 308 -9.15 -9.07 -13.89
N MET A 309 -9.85 -9.87 -13.11
CA MET A 309 -11.19 -9.57 -12.61
C MET A 309 -11.34 -10.06 -11.18
N THR A 310 -12.09 -9.32 -10.40
CA THR A 310 -12.41 -9.64 -9.01
C THR A 310 -13.91 -9.48 -8.82
N ASP A 311 -14.54 -10.47 -8.20
CA ASP A 311 -15.93 -10.48 -7.76
C ASP A 311 -15.96 -10.63 -6.23
N GLU A 312 -16.74 -9.81 -5.54
CA GLU A 312 -16.81 -9.79 -4.08
C GLU A 312 -18.25 -9.55 -3.60
N ILE A 313 -18.75 -10.50 -2.80
CA ILE A 313 -19.95 -10.32 -1.99
C ILE A 313 -19.52 -10.38 -0.53
N SER A 314 -19.85 -9.32 0.26
CA SER A 314 -19.50 -9.28 1.67
C SER A 314 -20.63 -8.71 2.51
N ASP A 315 -20.96 -9.41 3.63
CA ASP A 315 -22.00 -9.01 4.58
C ASP A 315 -21.48 -7.90 5.51
N GLU A 316 -20.94 -6.83 4.96
CA GLU A 316 -20.36 -5.71 5.70
C GLU A 316 -21.42 -4.71 6.16
N THR A 317 -21.21 -4.15 7.35
CA THR A 317 -22.03 -3.06 7.90
C THR A 317 -21.15 -1.91 8.37
N TYR A 318 -21.62 -0.67 8.22
CA TYR A 318 -21.06 0.49 8.91
C TYR A 318 -21.48 0.58 10.37
N LEU A 319 -22.43 -0.27 10.78
CA LEU A 319 -23.04 -0.18 12.09
C LEU A 319 -22.06 -0.71 13.14
N GLY A 320 -21.65 0.15 14.07
CA GLY A 320 -20.93 -0.23 15.28
C GLY A 320 -21.87 -0.72 16.37
N LEU A 321 -21.37 -0.78 17.61
CA LEU A 321 -22.13 -1.10 18.82
C LEU A 321 -22.14 0.12 19.76
N SER A 322 -23.16 0.24 20.59
CA SER A 322 -23.10 1.14 21.75
C SER A 322 -22.04 0.64 22.74
N ASP A 323 -21.53 1.53 23.61
CA ASP A 323 -20.52 1.16 24.60
C ASP A 323 -20.98 0.02 25.50
N ASP A 324 -22.25 0.06 25.96
CA ASP A 324 -22.84 -0.98 26.80
C ASP A 324 -22.95 -2.33 26.08
N ASP A 325 -23.37 -2.33 24.82
CA ASP A 325 -23.50 -3.56 24.01
C ASP A 325 -22.12 -4.12 23.63
N TYR A 326 -21.16 -3.24 23.33
CA TYR A 326 -19.77 -3.64 23.08
C TYR A 326 -19.13 -4.27 24.32
N ALA A 327 -19.33 -3.68 25.50
CA ALA A 327 -18.85 -4.25 26.75
C ALA A 327 -19.50 -5.59 27.10
N ALA A 328 -20.79 -5.78 26.71
CA ALA A 328 -21.51 -7.02 26.95
C ALA A 328 -21.11 -8.14 25.95
N ASN A 329 -21.00 -7.83 24.67
CA ASN A 329 -20.61 -8.76 23.62
C ASN A 329 -19.98 -8.01 22.41
N PRO A 330 -18.65 -7.91 22.31
CA PRO A 330 -17.99 -7.17 21.25
C PRO A 330 -18.16 -7.82 19.85
N LEU A 331 -18.64 -9.06 19.78
CA LEU A 331 -18.89 -9.76 18.52
C LEU A 331 -20.32 -9.57 18.00
N ARG A 332 -21.20 -8.94 18.79
CA ARG A 332 -22.59 -8.70 18.42
C ARG A 332 -22.71 -7.84 17.15
N ARG A 333 -23.72 -8.13 16.35
CA ARG A 333 -24.19 -7.31 15.23
C ARG A 333 -25.72 -7.17 15.33
N TYR A 334 -26.22 -5.92 15.34
CA TYR A 334 -27.62 -5.66 15.48
C TYR A 334 -28.47 -6.23 14.33
N ARG A 335 -29.65 -6.76 14.66
CA ARG A 335 -30.64 -7.29 13.71
C ARG A 335 -31.03 -6.31 12.61
N ALA A 336 -31.07 -5.02 12.90
CA ALA A 336 -31.42 -3.98 11.93
C ALA A 336 -30.47 -3.95 10.71
N SER A 337 -29.22 -4.45 10.84
CA SER A 337 -28.25 -4.54 9.76
C SER A 337 -28.27 -5.88 8.99
N GLN A 338 -29.30 -6.69 9.13
CA GLN A 338 -29.38 -8.04 8.54
C GLN A 338 -29.35 -8.08 7.00
N LEU A 339 -29.56 -6.94 6.35
CA LEU A 339 -29.51 -6.78 4.88
C LEU A 339 -28.25 -6.05 4.40
N ASP A 340 -27.36 -5.66 5.32
CA ASP A 340 -26.16 -4.93 4.93
C ASP A 340 -25.20 -5.86 4.18
N GLU A 341 -24.97 -5.53 2.91
CA GLU A 341 -24.17 -6.30 1.96
C GLU A 341 -23.45 -5.37 0.99
N MET A 342 -22.19 -5.63 0.72
CA MET A 342 -21.45 -5.05 -0.37
C MET A 342 -21.36 -6.05 -1.50
N ASP A 343 -21.83 -5.65 -2.67
CA ASP A 343 -21.67 -6.34 -3.94
C ASP A 343 -20.73 -5.52 -4.82
N ALA A 344 -19.60 -6.07 -5.24
CA ALA A 344 -18.55 -5.32 -5.92
C ALA A 344 -17.81 -6.16 -6.97
N ASP A 345 -17.67 -5.56 -8.15
CA ASP A 345 -16.94 -6.12 -9.29
C ASP A 345 -15.80 -5.19 -9.71
N HIS A 346 -14.64 -5.76 -10.00
CA HIS A 346 -13.52 -5.03 -10.59
C HIS A 346 -12.96 -5.77 -11.79
N SER A 347 -12.58 -5.04 -12.84
CA SER A 347 -11.79 -5.57 -13.93
C SER A 347 -10.65 -4.64 -14.31
N GLN A 348 -9.52 -5.21 -14.72
CA GLN A 348 -8.36 -4.49 -15.21
C GLN A 348 -7.85 -5.11 -16.49
N PHE A 349 -7.60 -4.26 -17.49
CA PHE A 349 -6.85 -4.61 -18.69
C PHE A 349 -5.61 -3.74 -18.79
N VAL A 350 -4.44 -4.35 -19.01
CA VAL A 350 -3.17 -3.64 -19.23
C VAL A 350 -2.48 -4.23 -20.46
N LEU A 351 -2.04 -3.35 -21.35
CA LEU A 351 -1.16 -3.70 -22.48
C LEU A 351 0.15 -2.92 -22.31
N SER A 352 1.24 -3.65 -22.14
CA SER A 352 2.57 -3.08 -21.91
C SER A 352 3.53 -3.47 -23.01
N TYR A 353 4.36 -2.51 -23.43
CA TYR A 353 5.54 -2.72 -24.25
C TYR A 353 6.76 -2.35 -23.44
N ALA A 354 7.81 -3.15 -23.53
CA ALA A 354 9.12 -2.79 -23.02
C ALA A 354 10.22 -3.08 -24.05
N GLY A 355 11.18 -2.18 -24.13
CA GLY A 355 12.26 -2.29 -25.11
C GLY A 355 13.57 -1.67 -24.64
N LYS A 356 14.69 -2.35 -24.95
CA LYS A 356 16.04 -1.83 -24.86
C LYS A 356 16.35 -1.14 -26.20
N LEU A 357 16.35 0.20 -26.21
CA LEU A 357 16.56 1.01 -27.40
C LEU A 357 18.03 1.13 -27.75
N SER A 358 18.90 1.12 -26.73
CA SER A 358 20.36 1.03 -26.85
C SER A 358 20.91 0.40 -25.56
N ASP A 359 22.22 0.20 -25.47
CA ASP A 359 22.84 -0.44 -24.29
C ASP A 359 22.59 0.31 -22.98
N ASN A 360 22.32 1.60 -23.07
CA ASN A 360 22.11 2.48 -21.93
C ASN A 360 20.74 3.16 -21.90
N LEU A 361 19.81 2.79 -22.81
CA LEU A 361 18.49 3.40 -22.89
C LEU A 361 17.41 2.33 -22.99
N THR A 362 16.50 2.31 -22.03
CA THR A 362 15.32 1.46 -22.02
C THR A 362 14.04 2.28 -21.99
N MET A 363 12.97 1.74 -22.55
CA MET A 363 11.64 2.35 -22.58
C MET A 363 10.57 1.34 -22.22
N ALA A 364 9.60 1.76 -21.43
CA ALA A 364 8.32 1.06 -21.27
C ALA A 364 7.15 1.98 -21.57
N VAL A 365 6.11 1.41 -22.15
CA VAL A 365 4.81 2.07 -22.38
C VAL A 365 3.71 1.13 -21.95
N SER A 366 2.77 1.61 -21.16
CA SER A 366 1.59 0.83 -20.75
C SER A 366 0.33 1.63 -21.02
N ALA A 367 -0.65 0.97 -21.62
CA ALA A 367 -2.03 1.43 -21.72
C ALA A 367 -2.90 0.59 -20.79
N TYR A 368 -3.79 1.21 -20.03
CA TYR A 368 -4.61 0.52 -19.04
C TYR A 368 -6.04 1.02 -19.01
N ASN A 369 -6.94 0.13 -18.60
CA ASN A 369 -8.33 0.40 -18.31
C ASN A 369 -8.74 -0.40 -17.07
N ASN A 370 -9.35 0.27 -16.09
CA ASN A 370 -9.92 -0.33 -14.88
C ASN A 370 -11.38 0.06 -14.81
N GLU A 371 -12.22 -0.90 -14.52
CA GLU A 371 -13.64 -0.70 -14.27
C GLU A 371 -13.95 -1.25 -12.88
N PHE A 372 -14.71 -0.51 -12.10
CA PHE A 372 -15.14 -0.93 -10.78
C PHE A 372 -16.60 -0.52 -10.57
N ALA A 373 -17.44 -1.48 -10.23
CA ALA A 373 -18.81 -1.23 -9.84
C ALA A 373 -19.06 -1.75 -8.43
N ARG A 374 -19.88 -1.05 -7.68
CA ARG A 374 -20.27 -1.51 -6.35
C ARG A 374 -21.62 -0.98 -5.94
N ASN A 375 -22.39 -1.83 -5.24
CA ASN A 375 -23.53 -1.42 -4.46
C ASN A 375 -23.34 -1.83 -3.00
N TRP A 376 -23.15 -0.85 -2.11
CA TRP A 376 -23.21 -1.13 -0.69
C TRP A 376 -24.64 -0.91 -0.22
N TYR A 377 -25.41 -1.99 -0.20
CA TYR A 377 -26.75 -2.02 0.30
C TYR A 377 -26.69 -2.07 1.82
N LYS A 378 -27.10 -1.01 2.52
CA LYS A 378 -26.84 -0.91 3.94
C LYS A 378 -27.85 -0.07 4.69
N LEU A 379 -28.06 -0.39 5.97
CA LEU A 379 -28.85 0.43 6.89
C LEU A 379 -28.30 1.86 6.88
N ASN A 380 -29.18 2.84 6.72
CA ASN A 380 -28.84 4.27 6.70
C ASN A 380 -29.56 5.07 7.77
N LYS A 381 -30.82 4.73 8.05
CA LYS A 381 -31.62 5.41 9.10
C LYS A 381 -32.55 4.44 9.78
N VAL A 382 -32.84 4.73 11.06
CA VAL A 382 -33.85 4.04 11.86
C VAL A 382 -34.76 5.08 12.49
N ASP A 383 -36.07 4.99 12.25
CA ASP A 383 -37.10 5.93 12.71
C ASP A 383 -36.72 7.41 12.42
N GLY A 384 -36.14 7.65 11.22
CA GLY A 384 -35.67 8.96 10.80
C GLY A 384 -34.32 9.40 11.38
N SER A 385 -33.82 8.73 12.42
CA SER A 385 -32.51 9.01 13.02
C SER A 385 -31.36 8.44 12.18
N SER A 386 -30.23 9.16 12.11
CA SER A 386 -28.99 8.65 11.53
C SER A 386 -28.36 7.56 12.39
N LEU A 387 -27.38 6.83 11.88
CA LEU A 387 -26.68 5.77 12.63
C LEU A 387 -25.88 6.29 13.83
N GLY A 388 -25.65 7.60 13.94
CA GLY A 388 -25.09 8.25 15.14
C GLY A 388 -25.93 8.03 16.43
N LEU A 389 -27.14 7.54 16.29
CA LEU A 389 -28.00 7.12 17.44
C LEU A 389 -27.28 6.10 18.36
N ILE A 390 -26.30 5.36 17.84
CA ILE A 390 -25.55 4.36 18.61
C ILE A 390 -24.61 5.02 19.63
N ALA A 391 -24.07 6.19 19.31
CA ALA A 391 -23.21 6.96 20.22
C ALA A 391 -24.02 7.63 21.35
N ASP A 392 -25.34 7.83 21.18
CA ASP A 392 -26.22 8.38 22.18
C ASP A 392 -27.58 7.59 22.25
N PRO A 393 -27.55 6.35 22.76
CA PRO A 393 -28.77 5.53 22.89
C PRO A 393 -29.87 6.16 23.75
N ALA A 394 -29.49 6.90 24.79
CA ALA A 394 -30.42 7.52 25.69
C ALA A 394 -31.18 8.70 25.04
N GLY A 395 -30.48 9.53 24.28
CA GLY A 395 -31.08 10.63 23.52
C GLY A 395 -31.91 10.16 22.32
N ASN A 396 -31.68 8.92 21.86
CA ASN A 396 -32.36 8.31 20.71
C ASN A 396 -33.13 7.03 21.09
N ALA A 397 -33.65 6.92 22.30
CA ALA A 397 -34.16 5.67 22.90
C ALA A 397 -35.20 4.92 22.03
N THR A 398 -36.08 5.63 21.33
CA THR A 398 -37.12 5.02 20.45
C THR A 398 -36.45 4.36 19.23
N ALA A 399 -35.60 5.08 18.54
CA ALA A 399 -34.87 4.55 17.37
C ALA A 399 -33.86 3.45 17.76
N PHE A 400 -33.19 3.61 18.91
CA PHE A 400 -32.25 2.60 19.39
C PHE A 400 -32.94 1.28 19.75
N ALA A 401 -34.14 1.34 20.36
CA ALA A 401 -34.92 0.14 20.65
C ALA A 401 -35.29 -0.67 19.38
N LEU A 402 -35.32 -0.03 18.22
CA LEU A 402 -35.59 -0.70 16.95
C LEU A 402 -34.37 -1.44 16.39
N MET A 403 -33.18 -1.24 16.92
CA MET A 403 -31.95 -1.91 16.42
C MET A 403 -32.04 -3.44 16.54
N ASP A 404 -32.77 -3.95 17.55
CA ASP A 404 -33.00 -5.40 17.76
C ASP A 404 -34.49 -5.76 17.87
N ALA A 405 -35.38 -4.90 17.40
CA ALA A 405 -36.81 -5.14 17.47
C ALA A 405 -37.27 -6.37 16.66
N MET A 406 -38.29 -7.05 17.11
CA MET A 406 -38.98 -8.12 16.37
C MET A 406 -40.00 -7.55 15.39
N ASP A 407 -40.65 -6.45 15.73
CA ASP A 407 -41.66 -5.79 14.93
C ASP A 407 -41.49 -4.26 14.99
N SER A 408 -41.90 -3.56 13.94
CA SER A 408 -41.85 -2.10 13.85
C SER A 408 -43.07 -1.53 13.11
N ASP A 409 -43.20 -0.22 13.15
CA ASP A 409 -44.09 0.50 12.24
C ASP A 409 -43.59 0.40 10.79
N ALA A 410 -44.49 0.65 9.82
CA ALA A 410 -44.13 0.71 8.40
C ALA A 410 -43.08 1.83 8.16
N ASP A 411 -42.14 1.62 7.24
CA ASP A 411 -41.11 2.59 6.87
C ASP A 411 -40.11 2.98 7.99
N ALA A 412 -40.06 2.22 9.09
CA ALA A 412 -39.17 2.52 10.22
C ALA A 412 -37.69 2.41 9.87
N TYR A 413 -37.33 1.62 8.88
CA TYR A 413 -35.94 1.47 8.43
C TYR A 413 -35.74 1.99 7.02
N ARG A 414 -34.63 2.65 6.79
CA ARG A 414 -34.18 3.05 5.45
C ARG A 414 -32.86 2.35 5.11
N ILE A 415 -32.91 1.60 4.03
CA ILE A 415 -31.76 0.88 3.50
C ILE A 415 -31.28 1.62 2.25
N LYS A 416 -30.02 2.02 2.25
CA LYS A 416 -29.42 2.79 1.16
C LYS A 416 -28.79 1.87 0.14
N ASN A 417 -29.19 2.02 -1.11
CA ASN A 417 -28.44 1.57 -2.27
C ASN A 417 -27.31 2.58 -2.52
N ASN A 418 -26.14 2.34 -1.92
CA ASN A 418 -24.98 3.20 -2.10
C ASN A 418 -24.24 2.79 -3.39
N ASN A 419 -24.96 2.88 -4.51
CA ASN A 419 -24.50 2.44 -5.83
C ASN A 419 -23.52 3.44 -6.45
N ARG A 420 -22.39 2.93 -6.99
CA ARG A 420 -21.40 3.71 -7.73
C ARG A 420 -20.75 2.84 -8.79
N GLU A 421 -20.47 3.46 -9.93
CA GLU A 421 -19.69 2.88 -11.01
C GLU A 421 -18.47 3.78 -11.26
N TYR A 422 -17.32 3.18 -11.57
CA TYR A 422 -16.07 3.89 -11.76
C TYR A 422 -15.39 3.41 -13.03
N LEU A 423 -14.75 4.35 -13.71
CA LEU A 423 -13.88 4.08 -14.85
C LEU A 423 -12.56 4.82 -14.64
N SER A 424 -11.45 4.13 -14.88
CA SER A 424 -10.12 4.73 -14.80
C SER A 424 -9.26 4.20 -15.95
N SER A 425 -8.74 5.07 -16.80
CA SER A 425 -7.97 4.68 -17.97
C SER A 425 -6.81 5.63 -18.22
N GLY A 426 -5.80 5.14 -18.93
CA GLY A 426 -4.68 5.98 -19.27
C GLY A 426 -3.58 5.30 -20.07
N VAL A 427 -2.59 6.13 -20.40
CA VAL A 427 -1.34 5.68 -21.00
C VAL A 427 -0.19 6.28 -20.19
N GLN A 428 0.78 5.46 -19.85
CA GLN A 428 2.02 5.92 -19.24
C GLN A 428 3.24 5.43 -20.03
N ALA A 429 4.28 6.25 -20.07
CA ALA A 429 5.56 5.93 -20.68
C ALA A 429 6.70 6.29 -19.72
N VAL A 430 7.71 5.44 -19.66
CA VAL A 430 8.92 5.65 -18.85
C VAL A 430 10.15 5.39 -19.70
N LEU A 431 11.12 6.29 -19.63
CA LEU A 431 12.45 6.16 -20.22
C LEU A 431 13.45 6.08 -19.08
N ASN A 432 14.35 5.09 -19.11
CA ASN A 432 15.51 5.00 -18.23
C ASN A 432 16.78 5.14 -19.07
N TRP A 433 17.63 6.08 -18.71
CA TRP A 433 18.87 6.38 -19.42
C TRP A 433 20.04 6.43 -18.46
N SER A 434 20.94 5.45 -18.56
CA SER A 434 22.20 5.44 -17.80
C SER A 434 23.30 6.05 -18.64
N ILE A 435 23.93 7.11 -18.18
CA ILE A 435 25.04 7.80 -18.86
C ILE A 435 26.11 8.16 -17.84
N GLU A 436 27.31 7.61 -18.00
CA GLU A 436 28.42 7.76 -17.05
C GLU A 436 28.00 7.44 -15.62
N ASN A 437 27.92 8.45 -14.74
CA ASN A 437 27.54 8.34 -13.34
C ASN A 437 26.11 8.82 -13.06
N HIS A 438 25.29 8.99 -14.09
CA HIS A 438 23.91 9.40 -14.02
C HIS A 438 22.95 8.28 -14.41
N ASP A 439 21.91 8.06 -13.62
CA ASP A 439 20.75 7.23 -13.94
C ASP A 439 19.52 8.15 -14.02
N ILE A 440 19.15 8.49 -15.24
CA ILE A 440 18.05 9.43 -15.52
C ILE A 440 16.78 8.63 -15.82
N GLN A 441 15.70 8.96 -15.15
CA GLN A 441 14.37 8.45 -15.46
C GLN A 441 13.45 9.62 -15.83
N ALA A 442 12.76 9.51 -16.97
CA ALA A 442 11.74 10.47 -17.39
C ALA A 442 10.43 9.72 -17.65
N GLY A 443 9.32 10.29 -17.24
CA GLY A 443 8.00 9.68 -17.43
C GLY A 443 6.92 10.67 -17.82
N LEU A 444 5.95 10.13 -18.54
CA LEU A 444 4.71 10.80 -18.95
C LEU A 444 3.55 9.90 -18.56
N ARG A 445 2.47 10.48 -18.02
CA ARG A 445 1.17 9.81 -17.89
C ARG A 445 0.06 10.75 -18.31
N ILE A 446 -0.86 10.22 -19.13
CA ILE A 446 -2.14 10.81 -19.47
C ILE A 446 -3.19 9.90 -18.87
N HIS A 447 -4.06 10.45 -18.04
CA HIS A 447 -5.01 9.70 -17.23
C HIS A 447 -6.37 10.37 -17.24
N ALA A 448 -7.43 9.58 -17.23
CA ALA A 448 -8.79 10.03 -16.99
C ALA A 448 -9.48 9.04 -16.04
N ASP A 449 -10.25 9.58 -15.11
CA ASP A 449 -11.10 8.79 -14.23
C ASP A 449 -12.45 9.43 -13.99
N GLU A 450 -13.43 8.59 -13.64
CA GLU A 450 -14.81 8.97 -13.41
C GLU A 450 -15.45 8.12 -12.33
N MET A 451 -16.35 8.73 -11.55
CA MET A 451 -17.26 8.06 -10.64
C MET A 451 -18.69 8.51 -10.91
N ASP A 452 -19.55 7.59 -11.38
CA ASP A 452 -20.99 7.78 -11.37
C ASP A 452 -21.57 7.40 -10.03
N ARG A 453 -22.14 8.36 -9.32
CA ARG A 453 -22.78 8.19 -8.02
C ARG A 453 -24.29 8.30 -8.18
N PHE A 454 -24.98 7.14 -8.23
CA PHE A 454 -26.39 7.02 -8.50
C PHE A 454 -27.08 6.24 -7.37
N GLN A 455 -27.66 6.92 -6.38
CA GLN A 455 -28.06 6.35 -5.09
C GLN A 455 -29.51 6.61 -4.76
N TRP A 456 -30.12 5.70 -3.93
CA TRP A 456 -31.49 5.80 -3.43
C TRP A 456 -31.66 5.07 -2.10
N GLU A 457 -32.79 5.30 -1.37
CA GLU A 457 -33.11 4.66 -0.09
C GLU A 457 -34.44 3.95 -0.17
N ASP A 458 -34.41 2.60 -0.06
CA ASP A 458 -35.61 1.78 0.09
C ASP A 458 -36.09 1.80 1.54
N ARG A 459 -37.41 1.60 1.74
CA ARG A 459 -38.00 1.60 3.06
C ARG A 459 -38.45 0.22 3.47
N TYR A 460 -38.31 -0.06 4.75
CA TYR A 460 -38.55 -1.37 5.31
C TYR A 460 -39.31 -1.30 6.64
N GLN A 461 -39.99 -2.41 6.96
CA GLN A 461 -40.62 -2.72 8.21
C GLN A 461 -40.07 -4.01 8.79
N MET A 462 -39.84 -4.07 10.10
CA MET A 462 -39.51 -5.32 10.77
C MET A 462 -40.83 -6.07 11.09
N VAL A 463 -40.88 -7.36 10.71
CA VAL A 463 -42.03 -8.24 11.03
C VAL A 463 -41.47 -9.60 11.43
N GLY A 464 -41.72 -10.00 12.67
CA GLY A 464 -41.21 -11.25 13.22
C GLY A 464 -39.69 -11.38 13.13
N GLY A 465 -38.95 -10.27 13.30
CA GLY A 465 -37.50 -10.21 13.25
C GLY A 465 -36.89 -10.24 11.83
N LYS A 466 -37.72 -10.06 10.78
CA LYS A 466 -37.26 -9.97 9.38
C LYS A 466 -37.62 -8.60 8.81
N LEU A 467 -36.67 -8.00 8.08
CA LEU A 467 -36.91 -6.77 7.32
C LEU A 467 -37.67 -7.11 6.03
N ASN A 468 -38.83 -6.46 5.87
CA ASN A 468 -39.68 -6.57 4.69
C ASN A 468 -39.78 -5.20 4.02
N MET A 469 -39.54 -5.14 2.72
CA MET A 469 -39.60 -3.91 1.94
C MET A 469 -41.05 -3.42 1.88
N THR A 470 -41.28 -2.18 2.29
CA THR A 470 -42.59 -1.49 2.24
C THR A 470 -42.67 -0.60 1.01
N THR A 471 -41.56 0.05 0.65
CA THR A 471 -41.48 0.97 -0.49
C THR A 471 -40.15 0.86 -1.17
N ALA A 472 -40.12 0.52 -2.46
CA ALA A 472 -38.95 0.64 -3.32
C ALA A 472 -38.84 2.09 -3.80
N ALA A 473 -37.68 2.70 -3.61
CA ALA A 473 -37.42 4.06 -4.06
C ALA A 473 -36.97 4.09 -5.53
N THR A 474 -37.10 5.23 -6.17
CA THR A 474 -36.58 5.44 -7.52
C THR A 474 -35.07 5.63 -7.45
N PRO A 475 -34.26 4.90 -8.24
CA PRO A 475 -32.82 5.13 -8.34
C PRO A 475 -32.48 6.59 -8.65
N GLY A 476 -31.41 7.14 -8.04
CA GLY A 476 -30.97 8.51 -8.23
C GLY A 476 -31.61 9.54 -7.29
N THR A 477 -32.57 9.15 -6.43
CA THR A 477 -33.30 10.10 -5.55
C THR A 477 -32.56 10.45 -4.26
N ASP A 478 -31.41 9.82 -3.96
CA ASP A 478 -30.57 10.20 -2.83
C ASP A 478 -29.26 10.88 -3.28
N SER A 479 -28.65 10.42 -4.37
CA SER A 479 -27.51 11.09 -5.04
C SER A 479 -27.54 10.78 -6.53
N ASN A 480 -27.28 11.79 -7.38
CA ASN A 480 -27.37 11.67 -8.82
C ASN A 480 -26.36 12.58 -9.51
N ARG A 481 -25.09 12.16 -9.53
CA ARG A 481 -24.00 12.97 -10.06
C ARG A 481 -22.90 12.13 -10.65
N ILE A 482 -22.13 12.75 -11.54
CA ILE A 482 -20.88 12.24 -12.08
C ILE A 482 -19.76 13.17 -11.64
N ASP A 483 -18.74 12.59 -11.00
CA ASP A 483 -17.48 13.24 -10.68
C ASP A 483 -16.41 12.67 -11.61
N SER A 484 -15.71 13.51 -12.37
CA SER A 484 -14.67 13.09 -13.33
C SER A 484 -13.40 13.92 -13.20
N ALA A 485 -12.29 13.37 -13.67
CA ALA A 485 -11.03 14.08 -13.75
C ALA A 485 -10.20 13.67 -14.97
N GLU A 486 -9.45 14.62 -15.50
CA GLU A 486 -8.41 14.42 -16.52
C GLU A 486 -7.09 14.94 -15.96
N ALA A 487 -6.00 14.17 -16.14
CA ALA A 487 -4.69 14.58 -15.64
C ALA A 487 -3.58 14.25 -16.63
N THR A 488 -2.68 15.22 -16.82
CA THR A 488 -1.41 15.02 -17.54
C THR A 488 -0.27 15.24 -16.60
N SER A 489 0.62 14.27 -16.47
CA SER A 489 1.78 14.38 -15.61
C SER A 489 3.09 14.05 -16.34
N LEU A 490 4.10 14.85 -16.04
CA LEU A 490 5.46 14.69 -16.52
C LEU A 490 6.41 14.66 -15.34
N TYR A 491 7.40 13.77 -15.35
CA TYR A 491 8.46 13.83 -14.36
C TYR A 491 9.83 13.53 -14.97
N VAL A 492 10.85 14.02 -14.29
CA VAL A 492 12.24 13.67 -14.50
C VAL A 492 12.91 13.47 -13.14
N GLU A 493 13.67 12.41 -13.01
CA GLU A 493 14.52 12.13 -11.86
C GLU A 493 15.92 11.76 -12.36
N ASP A 494 16.95 12.37 -11.79
CA ASP A 494 18.35 12.03 -12.03
C ASP A 494 19.01 11.57 -10.74
N ARG A 495 19.61 10.41 -10.77
CA ARG A 495 20.41 9.85 -9.70
C ARG A 495 21.87 9.84 -10.10
N MET A 496 22.63 10.80 -9.59
CA MET A 496 24.06 10.96 -9.85
C MET A 496 24.90 10.31 -8.73
N THR A 497 25.85 9.49 -9.11
CA THR A 497 26.84 8.89 -8.18
C THR A 497 28.20 9.54 -8.39
N SER A 498 28.80 10.11 -7.34
CA SER A 498 30.11 10.76 -7.39
C SER A 498 30.93 10.42 -6.14
N GLY A 499 31.90 9.54 -6.28
CA GLY A 499 32.65 9.00 -5.15
C GLY A 499 31.70 8.36 -4.13
N ASN A 500 31.74 8.85 -2.88
CA ASN A 500 30.88 8.35 -1.82
C ASN A 500 29.51 9.05 -1.76
N PHE A 501 29.26 10.01 -2.64
CA PHE A 501 27.99 10.74 -2.70
C PHE A 501 27.06 10.16 -3.74
N ILE A 502 25.77 10.05 -3.38
CA ILE A 502 24.68 9.81 -4.29
C ILE A 502 23.73 11.01 -4.13
N VAL A 503 23.48 11.72 -5.21
CA VAL A 503 22.55 12.84 -5.26
C VAL A 503 21.42 12.46 -6.18
N THR A 504 20.17 12.53 -5.69
CA THR A 504 19.02 12.33 -6.55
C THR A 504 18.16 13.57 -6.53
N GLY A 505 17.93 14.16 -7.70
CA GLY A 505 17.03 15.28 -7.91
C GLY A 505 15.86 14.86 -8.78
N GLY A 506 14.66 15.29 -8.43
CA GLY A 506 13.47 15.00 -9.20
C GLY A 506 12.53 16.20 -9.28
N LEU A 507 11.81 16.28 -10.37
CA LEU A 507 10.76 17.26 -10.62
C LEU A 507 9.59 16.58 -11.29
N ARG A 508 8.38 16.81 -10.75
CA ARG A 508 7.13 16.39 -11.36
C ARG A 508 6.26 17.61 -11.63
N TYR A 509 5.62 17.64 -12.78
CA TYR A 509 4.57 18.56 -13.15
C TYR A 509 3.28 17.77 -13.36
N GLU A 510 2.18 18.26 -12.83
CA GLU A 510 0.84 17.76 -13.13
C GLU A 510 -0.10 18.92 -13.47
N GLU A 511 -0.91 18.73 -14.50
CA GLU A 511 -2.08 19.54 -14.83
C GLU A 511 -3.30 18.65 -14.64
N ILE A 512 -4.27 19.13 -13.87
CA ILE A 512 -5.44 18.36 -13.44
C ILE A 512 -6.68 19.19 -13.67
N THR A 513 -7.64 18.64 -14.41
CA THR A 513 -9.00 19.19 -14.55
C THR A 513 -9.95 18.26 -13.80
N VAL A 514 -10.72 18.80 -12.86
CA VAL A 514 -11.76 18.08 -12.11
C VAL A 514 -13.12 18.66 -12.45
N LYS A 515 -14.12 17.79 -12.60
CA LYS A 515 -15.47 18.19 -13.02
C LYS A 515 -16.53 17.42 -12.23
N ARG A 516 -17.58 18.11 -11.81
CA ARG A 516 -18.81 17.53 -11.29
C ARG A 516 -20.00 17.93 -12.12
N GLU A 517 -20.79 16.95 -12.51
CA GLU A 517 -22.11 17.11 -13.13
C GLU A 517 -23.17 16.56 -12.17
N ASP A 518 -24.05 17.42 -11.63
CA ASP A 518 -25.02 17.05 -10.61
C ASP A 518 -26.44 17.40 -11.06
N TRP A 519 -27.29 16.38 -11.27
CA TRP A 519 -28.70 16.51 -11.62
C TRP A 519 -29.62 16.66 -10.39
N GLY A 520 -29.04 16.52 -9.19
CA GLY A 520 -29.80 16.58 -7.95
C GLY A 520 -30.73 15.38 -7.75
N LYS A 521 -31.40 15.39 -6.60
CA LYS A 521 -32.29 14.29 -6.16
C LYS A 521 -33.68 14.32 -6.82
N THR A 522 -34.04 15.40 -7.50
CA THR A 522 -35.37 15.62 -8.12
C THR A 522 -35.42 15.30 -9.59
N ASP A 523 -34.28 15.05 -10.23
CA ASP A 523 -34.19 14.61 -11.62
C ASP A 523 -33.48 13.25 -11.75
N PRO A 524 -34.07 12.16 -11.25
CA PRO A 524 -33.46 10.84 -11.27
C PRO A 524 -33.25 10.27 -12.70
N SER A 525 -33.94 10.84 -13.67
CA SER A 525 -33.82 10.42 -15.07
C SER A 525 -32.73 11.16 -15.86
N ARG A 526 -32.08 12.14 -15.24
CA ARG A 526 -31.07 13.00 -15.92
C ARG A 526 -31.60 13.66 -17.20
N ALA A 527 -32.89 14.04 -17.19
CA ALA A 527 -33.54 14.61 -18.36
C ALA A 527 -33.28 16.13 -18.52
N GLY A 528 -32.98 16.80 -17.44
CA GLY A 528 -32.61 18.21 -17.42
C GLY A 528 -31.11 18.43 -17.47
N ASP A 529 -30.72 19.70 -17.46
CA ASP A 529 -29.32 20.11 -17.45
C ASP A 529 -28.70 19.85 -16.06
N ALA A 530 -27.52 19.25 -16.01
CA ALA A 530 -26.74 19.13 -14.78
C ALA A 530 -26.22 20.48 -14.30
N SER A 531 -26.13 20.66 -13.00
CA SER A 531 -25.29 21.71 -12.40
C SER A 531 -23.83 21.31 -12.58
N ILE A 532 -23.05 22.15 -13.26
CA ILE A 532 -21.66 21.85 -13.57
C ILE A 532 -20.75 22.67 -12.66
N LYS A 533 -19.76 21.99 -12.07
CA LYS A 533 -18.61 22.60 -11.41
C LYS A 533 -17.35 22.02 -12.04
N GLU A 534 -16.48 22.88 -12.50
CA GLU A 534 -15.22 22.49 -13.15
C GLU A 534 -14.09 23.39 -12.66
N ASP A 535 -12.95 22.79 -12.38
CA ASP A 535 -11.74 23.50 -11.99
C ASP A 535 -10.52 22.87 -12.65
N THR A 536 -9.57 23.72 -13.08
CA THR A 536 -8.30 23.27 -13.66
C THR A 536 -7.16 23.93 -12.90
N PHE A 537 -6.24 23.14 -12.43
CA PHE A 537 -5.07 23.59 -11.67
C PHE A 537 -3.85 22.78 -12.04
N ASP A 538 -2.68 23.35 -11.75
CA ASP A 538 -1.40 22.71 -11.97
C ASP A 538 -0.53 22.75 -10.72
N VAL A 539 0.42 21.80 -10.65
CA VAL A 539 1.37 21.73 -9.56
C VAL A 539 2.75 21.31 -10.05
N ILE A 540 3.77 21.89 -9.43
CA ILE A 540 5.16 21.45 -9.55
C ILE A 540 5.59 20.85 -8.21
N VAL A 541 6.08 19.61 -8.26
CA VAL A 541 6.51 18.82 -7.11
C VAL A 541 8.01 18.55 -7.23
N PRO A 542 8.87 19.40 -6.65
CA PRO A 542 10.31 19.18 -6.62
C PRO A 542 10.71 18.28 -5.45
N GLY A 543 11.86 17.61 -5.60
CA GLY A 543 12.51 16.91 -4.52
C GLY A 543 13.97 16.67 -4.78
N ILE A 544 14.75 16.62 -3.72
CA ILE A 544 16.17 16.30 -3.76
C ILE A 544 16.57 15.47 -2.54
N SER A 545 17.47 14.53 -2.75
CA SER A 545 18.14 13.83 -1.65
C SER A 545 19.63 13.72 -1.90
N VAL A 546 20.38 13.72 -0.81
CA VAL A 546 21.83 13.50 -0.81
C VAL A 546 22.13 12.38 0.18
N GLU A 547 22.91 11.42 -0.26
CA GLU A 547 23.37 10.29 0.53
C GLU A 547 24.89 10.23 0.49
N TYR A 548 25.48 9.90 1.63
CA TYR A 548 26.91 9.71 1.77
C TYR A 548 27.21 8.32 2.31
N ALA A 549 27.92 7.53 1.52
CA ALA A 549 28.37 6.19 1.89
C ALA A 549 29.68 6.26 2.67
N LEU A 550 29.69 5.75 3.90
CA LEU A 550 30.88 5.59 4.72
C LEU A 550 31.64 4.33 4.32
N GLU A 551 32.93 4.25 4.68
CA GLU A 551 33.79 3.11 4.35
C GLU A 551 33.33 1.77 4.97
N ASP A 552 32.58 1.83 6.07
CA ASP A 552 32.03 0.65 6.77
C ASP A 552 30.69 0.15 6.20
N GLY A 553 30.23 0.73 5.10
CA GLY A 553 28.94 0.39 4.47
C GLY A 553 27.74 1.12 5.07
N THR A 554 27.96 2.00 6.06
CA THR A 554 26.91 2.88 6.58
C THR A 554 26.61 3.99 5.59
N THR A 555 25.35 4.30 5.38
CA THR A 555 24.90 5.42 4.55
C THR A 555 24.19 6.45 5.41
N LEU A 556 24.57 7.71 5.28
CA LEU A 556 23.88 8.86 5.86
C LEU A 556 23.11 9.57 4.75
N GLY A 557 21.85 9.86 4.97
CA GLY A 557 20.97 10.48 3.97
C GLY A 557 20.22 11.67 4.52
N TYR A 558 19.97 12.63 3.63
CA TYR A 558 19.00 13.71 3.83
C TYR A 558 18.19 13.90 2.57
N GLY A 559 16.86 14.00 2.71
CA GLY A 559 15.93 14.27 1.63
C GLY A 559 14.94 15.39 1.98
N ILE A 560 14.55 16.14 0.98
CA ILE A 560 13.47 17.11 1.05
C ILE A 560 12.64 17.04 -0.24
N HIS A 561 11.34 17.06 -0.11
CA HIS A 561 10.44 17.10 -1.25
C HIS A 561 9.14 17.84 -0.92
N LYS A 562 8.52 18.42 -1.96
CA LYS A 562 7.16 18.93 -1.86
C LYS A 562 6.17 17.76 -1.88
N GLY A 563 5.26 17.71 -0.93
CA GLY A 563 4.09 16.84 -0.96
C GLY A 563 2.90 17.55 -1.56
N PHE A 564 2.04 16.79 -2.22
CA PHE A 564 0.82 17.29 -2.86
C PHE A 564 -0.27 16.21 -2.82
N ALA A 565 -1.53 16.63 -2.60
CA ALA A 565 -2.71 15.82 -2.86
C ALA A 565 -3.79 16.73 -3.47
N PRO A 566 -4.35 16.36 -4.64
CA PRO A 566 -5.36 17.18 -5.31
C PRO A 566 -6.65 17.24 -4.50
N HIS A 567 -7.36 18.36 -4.60
CA HIS A 567 -8.76 18.43 -4.21
C HIS A 567 -9.62 17.78 -5.29
N GLY A 568 -10.68 17.09 -4.89
CA GLY A 568 -11.64 16.51 -5.84
C GLY A 568 -12.65 17.52 -6.38
N PRO A 569 -13.53 17.10 -7.32
CA PRO A 569 -14.57 17.94 -7.87
C PRO A 569 -15.53 18.47 -6.78
N GLY A 570 -15.98 19.70 -6.91
CA GLY A 570 -16.94 20.31 -6.00
C GLY A 570 -16.34 21.21 -4.92
N GLY A 571 -15.11 21.65 -5.10
CA GLY A 571 -14.23 22.45 -4.26
C GLY A 571 -14.74 23.73 -3.60
N THR A 572 -16.04 23.86 -3.27
CA THR A 572 -16.53 24.99 -2.47
C THR A 572 -17.42 24.47 -1.33
N LYS A 573 -17.11 24.87 -0.12
CA LYS A 573 -17.92 24.63 1.08
C LYS A 573 -18.52 25.96 1.58
N VAL A 574 -19.76 25.92 2.06
CA VAL A 574 -20.34 27.07 2.74
C VAL A 574 -20.25 26.85 4.24
N VAL A 575 -19.42 27.61 4.92
CA VAL A 575 -19.28 27.62 6.38
C VAL A 575 -19.80 28.95 6.88
N ASP A 576 -20.81 28.92 7.77
CA ASP A 576 -21.47 30.11 8.37
C ASP A 576 -21.96 31.15 7.32
N GLY A 577 -22.42 30.66 6.16
CA GLY A 577 -22.90 31.49 5.07
C GLY A 577 -21.81 32.10 4.19
N VAL A 578 -20.53 31.75 4.43
CA VAL A 578 -19.39 32.16 3.62
C VAL A 578 -18.95 31.01 2.73
N THR A 579 -18.85 31.22 1.43
CA THR A 579 -18.29 30.24 0.49
C THR A 579 -16.77 30.18 0.68
N GLN A 580 -16.26 29.04 1.08
CA GLN A 580 -14.82 28.75 1.16
C GLN A 580 -14.41 27.82 0.01
N GLU A 581 -13.32 28.14 -0.65
CA GLU A 581 -12.70 27.25 -1.62
C GLU A 581 -11.92 26.16 -0.89
N VAL A 582 -12.11 24.91 -1.31
CA VAL A 582 -11.26 23.78 -0.87
C VAL A 582 -9.99 23.83 -1.71
N LYS A 583 -8.85 23.88 -1.05
CA LYS A 583 -7.52 23.91 -1.69
C LYS A 583 -6.90 22.53 -1.66
N SER A 584 -6.06 22.26 -2.64
CA SER A 584 -5.20 21.08 -2.63
C SER A 584 -4.32 21.05 -1.38
N GLU A 585 -4.01 19.85 -0.91
CA GLU A 585 -3.08 19.64 0.20
C GLU A 585 -1.66 19.86 -0.31
N GLU A 586 -0.88 20.62 0.42
CA GLU A 586 0.54 20.85 0.15
C GLU A 586 1.35 20.70 1.43
N SER A 587 2.56 20.14 1.29
CA SER A 587 3.49 20.01 2.40
C SER A 587 4.95 20.12 1.95
N TRP A 588 5.83 20.43 2.91
CA TRP A 588 7.27 20.22 2.76
C TRP A 588 7.71 19.08 3.69
N ASN A 589 8.30 18.05 3.12
CA ASN A 589 8.65 16.83 3.80
C ASN A 589 10.16 16.68 3.86
N HIS A 590 10.69 16.52 5.07
CA HIS A 590 12.11 16.35 5.36
C HIS A 590 12.35 14.98 5.95
N GLU A 591 13.46 14.35 5.59
CA GLU A 591 13.87 13.08 6.16
C GLU A 591 15.39 13.02 6.33
N TRP A 592 15.83 12.46 7.46
CA TRP A 592 17.22 12.15 7.76
C TRP A 592 17.32 10.66 8.02
N THR A 593 18.23 10.00 7.34
CA THR A 593 18.37 8.55 7.43
C THR A 593 19.77 8.14 7.79
N VAL A 594 19.88 7.11 8.61
CA VAL A 594 21.11 6.36 8.85
C VAL A 594 20.82 4.92 8.54
N ARG A 595 21.63 4.30 7.69
CA ARG A 595 21.37 2.97 7.20
C ARG A 595 22.66 2.16 7.14
N THR A 596 22.62 0.93 7.64
CA THR A 596 23.72 -0.02 7.49
C THR A 596 23.16 -1.40 7.18
N TYR A 597 23.77 -2.08 6.23
CA TYR A 597 23.40 -3.43 5.84
C TYR A 597 24.65 -4.30 5.69
N GLU A 598 24.62 -5.48 6.29
CA GLU A 598 25.65 -6.50 6.17
C GLU A 598 24.99 -7.86 5.99
N GLY A 599 24.92 -8.34 4.76
CA GLY A 599 24.22 -9.57 4.42
C GLY A 599 22.74 -9.51 4.78
N LEU A 600 22.29 -10.40 5.67
CA LEU A 600 20.92 -10.42 6.17
C LEU A 600 20.68 -9.48 7.36
N ASN A 601 21.72 -8.82 7.87
CA ASN A 601 21.60 -7.87 8.96
C ASN A 601 21.41 -6.46 8.39
N GLY A 602 20.49 -5.70 8.96
CA GLY A 602 20.21 -4.34 8.54
C GLY A 602 19.71 -3.49 9.69
N LEU A 603 20.11 -2.25 9.71
CA LEU A 603 19.60 -1.21 10.59
C LEU A 603 19.25 0.00 9.73
N GLU A 604 18.05 0.48 9.86
CA GLU A 604 17.61 1.75 9.30
C GLU A 604 16.99 2.60 10.39
N LEU A 605 17.44 3.83 10.51
CA LEU A 605 16.91 4.83 11.41
C LEU A 605 16.54 6.05 10.57
N THR A 606 15.29 6.47 10.61
CA THR A 606 14.79 7.64 9.88
C THR A 606 14.12 8.59 10.87
N PHE A 607 14.55 9.83 10.88
CA PHE A 607 13.80 10.95 11.45
C PHE A 607 13.09 11.66 10.29
N PHE A 608 11.79 11.94 10.43
CA PHE A 608 11.01 12.67 9.43
C PHE A 608 10.28 13.86 10.05
N MET A 609 10.01 14.87 9.20
CA MET A 609 9.22 16.05 9.54
C MET A 609 8.45 16.50 8.30
N ASN A 610 7.14 16.49 8.38
CA ASN A 610 6.21 16.91 7.34
C ASN A 610 5.48 18.17 7.84
N ASN A 611 5.68 19.27 7.14
CA ASN A 611 5.04 20.55 7.42
C ASN A 611 3.96 20.79 6.37
N TYR A 612 2.69 20.65 6.76
CA TYR A 612 1.54 20.89 5.90
C TYR A 612 1.15 22.36 5.96
N ASP A 613 1.05 23.00 4.79
CA ASP A 613 0.50 24.35 4.66
C ASP A 613 -1.04 24.31 4.72
N ASN A 614 -1.64 23.26 4.16
CA ASN A 614 -3.06 22.96 4.22
C ASN A 614 -3.25 21.44 4.26
N LEU A 615 -3.85 20.94 5.35
CA LEU A 615 -4.30 19.56 5.45
C LEU A 615 -5.69 19.45 4.85
N LEU A 616 -5.86 18.62 3.83
CA LEU A 616 -7.15 18.33 3.23
C LEU A 616 -7.77 17.11 3.90
N GLY A 617 -8.93 17.28 4.48
CA GLY A 617 -9.71 16.20 5.07
C GLY A 617 -11.05 16.00 4.38
N ALA A 618 -11.71 14.87 4.65
CA ALA A 618 -13.06 14.56 4.24
C ALA A 618 -13.93 14.22 5.45
N ASP A 619 -15.17 14.71 5.47
CA ASP A 619 -16.14 14.35 6.50
C ASP A 619 -16.67 12.94 6.23
N THR A 620 -16.11 11.96 6.91
CA THR A 620 -16.46 10.56 6.70
C THR A 620 -16.92 9.89 7.99
N ALA A 621 -17.81 8.92 7.87
CA ALA A 621 -18.29 8.16 9.01
C ALA A 621 -17.17 7.30 9.65
N ALA A 622 -16.20 6.86 8.85
CA ALA A 622 -15.08 6.03 9.33
C ALA A 622 -14.11 6.79 10.24
N THR A 623 -14.04 8.12 10.11
CA THR A 623 -13.22 9.00 10.96
C THR A 623 -14.04 9.75 12.00
N GLY A 624 -15.25 9.28 12.30
CA GLY A 624 -16.14 9.88 13.31
C GLY A 624 -16.95 11.08 12.83
N GLY A 625 -16.93 11.39 11.53
CA GLY A 625 -17.72 12.44 10.92
C GLY A 625 -19.18 12.04 10.62
N THR A 626 -19.89 12.94 9.96
CA THR A 626 -21.32 12.73 9.61
C THR A 626 -21.50 11.83 8.38
N GLY A 627 -20.43 11.54 7.65
CA GLY A 627 -20.47 10.74 6.43
C GLY A 627 -20.97 11.52 5.21
N SER A 628 -20.92 12.84 5.24
CA SER A 628 -21.30 13.67 4.09
C SER A 628 -20.34 13.51 2.92
N ASN A 629 -19.11 13.09 3.18
CA ASN A 629 -17.95 13.04 2.26
C ASN A 629 -17.62 14.44 1.67
N GLU A 630 -17.93 15.50 2.40
CA GLU A 630 -17.54 16.84 2.03
C GLU A 630 -16.10 17.11 2.43
N LEU A 631 -15.32 17.69 1.52
CA LEU A 631 -13.93 18.09 1.78
C LEU A 631 -13.88 19.35 2.64
N TYR A 632 -12.85 19.45 3.47
CA TYR A 632 -12.58 20.65 4.28
C TYR A 632 -11.08 20.91 4.38
N ASN A 633 -10.72 22.19 4.53
CA ASN A 633 -9.34 22.59 4.83
C ASN A 633 -9.10 22.47 6.34
N GLY A 634 -8.15 21.65 6.75
CA GLY A 634 -7.75 21.44 8.14
C GLY A 634 -6.61 22.36 8.61
N GLY A 635 -6.25 23.37 7.80
CA GLY A 635 -5.19 24.33 8.13
C GLY A 635 -3.79 23.73 8.15
N ALA A 636 -2.84 24.48 8.73
CA ALA A 636 -1.45 24.07 8.83
C ALA A 636 -1.25 23.04 9.95
N VAL A 637 -0.48 21.98 9.64
CA VAL A 637 -0.20 20.86 10.55
C VAL A 637 1.27 20.48 10.47
N ASP A 638 1.90 20.25 11.61
CA ASP A 638 3.23 19.62 11.68
C ASP A 638 3.10 18.15 12.10
N VAL A 639 3.75 17.26 11.36
CA VAL A 639 3.91 15.86 11.73
C VAL A 639 5.39 15.52 11.76
N SER A 640 5.86 14.95 12.85
CA SER A 640 7.26 14.53 12.97
C SER A 640 7.36 13.17 13.65
N GLY A 641 8.44 12.44 13.36
CA GLY A 641 8.58 11.14 13.99
C GLY A 641 9.93 10.48 13.77
N LEU A 642 10.07 9.35 14.44
CA LEU A 642 11.23 8.47 14.39
C LEU A 642 10.77 7.09 13.94
N GLU A 643 11.41 6.57 12.90
CA GLU A 643 11.24 5.21 12.41
C GLU A 643 12.52 4.42 12.61
N LEU A 644 12.41 3.22 13.17
CA LEU A 644 13.52 2.27 13.30
C LEU A 644 13.11 0.97 12.63
N TYR A 645 13.94 0.46 11.76
CA TYR A 645 13.87 -0.90 11.25
C TYR A 645 15.18 -1.64 11.53
N LEU A 646 15.08 -2.75 12.22
CA LEU A 646 16.22 -3.63 12.53
C LEU A 646 15.91 -5.03 12.04
N ARG A 647 16.81 -5.59 11.24
CA ARG A 647 16.83 -7.01 10.88
C ARG A 647 18.17 -7.61 11.28
N ARG A 648 18.14 -8.71 12.03
CA ARG A 648 19.37 -9.36 12.48
C ARG A 648 19.24 -10.87 12.52
N MET A 649 20.28 -11.55 12.10
CA MET A 649 20.47 -12.97 12.36
C MET A 649 21.12 -13.11 13.73
N LEU A 650 20.32 -13.52 14.74
CA LEU A 650 20.80 -13.69 16.13
C LEU A 650 21.71 -14.92 16.25
N MET A 651 21.40 -15.97 15.50
CA MET A 651 22.18 -17.21 15.44
C MET A 651 22.04 -17.85 14.06
N ASP A 652 23.15 -18.32 13.53
CA ASP A 652 23.20 -19.22 12.39
C ASP A 652 24.34 -20.22 12.63
N ASN A 653 23.98 -21.49 12.87
CA ASN A 653 24.93 -22.56 13.06
C ASN A 653 24.87 -23.62 11.93
N GLY A 654 24.25 -23.28 10.80
CA GLY A 654 24.03 -24.15 9.66
C GLY A 654 22.85 -25.11 9.80
N SER A 655 22.39 -25.41 11.02
CA SER A 655 21.22 -26.26 11.29
C SER A 655 20.01 -25.47 11.77
N ILE A 656 20.26 -24.41 12.51
CA ILE A 656 19.23 -23.51 13.07
C ILE A 656 19.64 -22.08 12.78
N GLN A 657 18.68 -21.32 12.25
CA GLN A 657 18.79 -19.86 12.04
C GLN A 657 17.72 -19.16 12.87
N LEU A 658 18.10 -18.08 13.54
CA LEU A 658 17.23 -17.25 14.37
C LEU A 658 17.22 -15.81 13.84
N PRO A 659 16.48 -15.50 12.75
CA PRO A 659 16.27 -14.14 12.31
C PRO A 659 15.31 -13.40 13.25
N ILE A 660 15.61 -12.15 13.55
CA ILE A 660 14.71 -11.21 14.21
C ILE A 660 14.54 -9.96 13.33
N GLU A 661 13.32 -9.44 13.31
CA GLU A 661 12.97 -8.19 12.67
C GLU A 661 12.19 -7.32 13.67
N ILE A 662 12.56 -6.06 13.78
CA ILE A 662 11.93 -5.10 14.68
C ILE A 662 11.63 -3.84 13.87
N ALA A 663 10.37 -3.41 13.87
CA ALA A 663 9.94 -2.13 13.39
C ALA A 663 9.39 -1.30 14.57
N TYR A 664 9.84 -0.07 14.69
CA TYR A 664 9.36 0.87 15.70
C TYR A 664 9.07 2.20 15.04
N THR A 665 7.96 2.82 15.42
CA THR A 665 7.60 4.16 14.99
C THR A 665 7.16 4.97 16.20
N LYS A 666 7.64 6.21 16.27
CA LYS A 666 7.09 7.24 17.14
C LYS A 666 6.66 8.42 16.29
N THR A 667 5.39 8.85 16.41
CA THR A 667 4.82 9.97 15.66
C THR A 667 4.28 11.02 16.61
N ASN A 668 4.58 12.29 16.34
CA ASN A 668 4.00 13.44 17.01
C ASN A 668 3.31 14.30 15.96
N THR A 669 2.12 14.79 16.26
CA THR A 669 1.31 15.64 15.38
C THR A 669 0.90 16.90 16.12
N GLU A 670 0.75 18.03 15.42
CA GLU A 670 0.36 19.30 16.03
C GLU A 670 -0.36 20.19 15.01
N PHE A 671 -1.61 20.57 15.28
CA PHE A 671 -2.28 21.65 14.56
C PHE A 671 -1.61 22.99 14.85
N LYS A 672 -1.29 23.75 13.82
CA LYS A 672 -0.62 25.05 13.95
C LYS A 672 -1.59 26.23 13.98
N GLU A 673 -2.85 25.98 13.69
CA GLU A 673 -3.93 26.95 13.63
C GLU A 673 -5.12 26.47 14.45
N SER A 674 -6.01 27.38 14.84
CA SER A 674 -7.28 27.05 15.47
C SER A 674 -8.39 27.27 14.47
N PHE A 675 -9.33 26.33 14.39
CA PHE A 675 -10.48 26.39 13.48
C PHE A 675 -11.62 25.54 14.05
N ASP A 676 -12.83 25.83 13.58
CA ASP A 676 -14.00 24.99 13.85
C ASP A 676 -14.13 23.93 12.75
N GLY A 677 -14.00 22.67 13.10
CA GLY A 677 -14.04 21.53 12.20
C GLY A 677 -15.12 20.53 12.57
N PHE A 678 -15.26 19.45 11.81
CA PHE A 678 -16.23 18.41 12.14
C PHE A 678 -15.87 17.64 13.45
N TRP A 679 -14.61 17.72 13.91
CA TRP A 679 -14.19 17.23 15.24
C TRP A 679 -14.55 18.18 16.39
N GLY A 680 -15.24 19.29 16.11
CA GLY A 680 -15.48 20.39 17.04
C GLY A 680 -14.40 21.48 16.95
N ASP A 681 -14.26 22.26 18.00
CA ASP A 681 -13.27 23.34 18.11
C ASP A 681 -11.85 22.76 18.17
N VAL A 682 -11.09 22.86 17.09
CA VAL A 682 -9.68 22.51 17.03
C VAL A 682 -8.84 23.70 17.47
N SER A 683 -7.98 23.48 18.45
CA SER A 683 -7.07 24.51 18.98
C SER A 683 -5.65 24.28 18.48
N ARG A 684 -4.90 25.39 18.30
CA ARG A 684 -3.47 25.28 18.02
C ARG A 684 -2.77 24.50 19.15
N GLY A 685 -1.97 23.50 18.79
CA GLY A 685 -1.29 22.59 19.71
C GLY A 685 -2.04 21.28 19.94
N ASP A 686 -3.24 21.11 19.38
CA ASP A 686 -3.94 19.85 19.41
C ASP A 686 -3.28 18.83 18.49
N GLU A 687 -3.41 17.55 18.85
CA GLU A 687 -2.93 16.41 18.08
C GLU A 687 -3.98 15.95 17.07
N LEU A 688 -3.53 15.39 15.95
CA LEU A 688 -4.40 14.74 14.95
C LEU A 688 -5.05 13.48 15.53
N PRO A 689 -6.35 13.24 15.26
CA PRO A 689 -7.01 12.01 15.69
C PRO A 689 -6.53 10.77 14.90
N TYR A 690 -6.76 9.59 15.49
CA TYR A 690 -6.51 8.25 14.93
C TYR A 690 -5.04 7.95 14.56
N ILE A 691 -4.09 8.72 15.09
CA ILE A 691 -2.66 8.47 14.89
C ILE A 691 -2.05 7.97 16.22
N PRO A 692 -1.69 6.69 16.34
CA PRO A 692 -0.99 6.18 17.52
C PRO A 692 0.39 6.84 17.67
N GLU A 693 0.70 7.34 18.86
CA GLU A 693 2.01 7.94 19.15
C GLU A 693 3.14 6.91 18.98
N THR A 694 2.89 5.67 19.36
CA THR A 694 3.90 4.60 19.34
C THR A 694 3.35 3.34 18.68
N MET A 695 4.12 2.79 17.75
CA MET A 695 3.86 1.49 17.14
C MET A 695 5.11 0.63 17.18
N VAL A 696 4.93 -0.67 17.47
CA VAL A 696 6.01 -1.66 17.51
C VAL A 696 5.56 -2.92 16.79
N SER A 697 6.44 -3.46 15.94
CA SER A 697 6.28 -4.80 15.38
C SER A 697 7.57 -5.59 15.60
N VAL A 698 7.45 -6.82 16.08
CA VAL A 698 8.58 -7.74 16.28
C VAL A 698 8.24 -9.08 15.64
N ASN A 699 9.09 -9.55 14.74
CA ASN A 699 9.00 -10.88 14.15
C ASN A 699 10.25 -11.68 14.52
N LEU A 700 10.06 -12.82 15.17
CA LEU A 700 11.12 -13.76 15.50
C LEU A 700 10.92 -15.06 14.73
N GLY A 701 11.92 -15.44 13.95
CA GLY A 701 11.95 -16.70 13.20
C GLY A 701 12.83 -17.76 13.88
N VAL A 702 12.44 -19.01 13.73
CA VAL A 702 13.28 -20.18 14.00
C VAL A 702 13.23 -21.06 12.76
N ASN A 703 14.30 -21.03 11.96
CA ASN A 703 14.40 -21.79 10.72
C ASN A 703 15.31 -23.01 10.96
N MET A 704 14.80 -24.17 10.66
CA MET A 704 15.48 -25.46 10.67
C MET A 704 15.31 -26.08 9.28
N ASP A 705 16.18 -26.96 8.83
CA ASP A 705 16.23 -27.55 7.47
C ASP A 705 14.90 -27.53 6.69
N LYS A 706 13.85 -28.15 7.23
CA LYS A 706 12.52 -28.28 6.58
C LYS A 706 11.41 -27.53 7.31
N THR A 707 11.68 -26.93 8.45
CA THR A 707 10.66 -26.35 9.33
C THR A 707 11.03 -24.91 9.64
N SER A 708 10.08 -24.00 9.50
CA SER A 708 10.17 -22.65 10.03
C SER A 708 9.03 -22.36 11.00
N VAL A 709 9.35 -21.72 12.11
CA VAL A 709 8.40 -21.23 13.10
C VAL A 709 8.61 -19.73 13.21
N ASN A 710 7.54 -18.94 13.11
CA ASN A 710 7.58 -17.48 13.20
C ASN A 710 6.61 -17.03 14.29
N ILE A 711 7.06 -16.12 15.14
CA ILE A 711 6.25 -15.45 16.15
C ILE A 711 6.27 -13.96 15.83
N GLY A 712 5.08 -13.40 15.61
CA GLY A 712 4.87 -11.97 15.36
C GLY A 712 4.21 -11.32 16.57
N LEU A 713 4.69 -10.14 16.95
CA LEU A 713 4.04 -9.26 17.93
C LEU A 713 3.82 -7.91 17.27
N LYS A 714 2.62 -7.36 17.41
CA LYS A 714 2.27 -5.99 17.02
C LYS A 714 1.70 -5.26 18.24
N HIS A 715 2.17 -4.04 18.47
CA HIS A 715 1.64 -3.15 19.50
C HIS A 715 1.43 -1.75 18.93
N ASN A 716 0.23 -1.19 19.15
CA ASN A 716 -0.09 0.20 18.91
C ASN A 716 -0.52 0.84 20.23
N SER A 717 -0.01 2.03 20.54
CA SER A 717 -0.54 2.80 21.68
C SER A 717 -1.98 3.24 21.43
N ALA A 718 -2.68 3.61 22.47
CA ALA A 718 -3.94 4.34 22.38
C ALA A 718 -3.77 5.61 21.51
N ALA A 719 -4.83 6.00 20.82
CA ALA A 719 -4.88 7.19 19.98
C ALA A 719 -6.16 7.98 20.26
N ARG A 720 -6.11 9.31 20.10
CA ARG A 720 -7.30 10.16 20.16
C ARG A 720 -8.26 9.83 19.04
N THR A 721 -9.56 9.94 19.29
CA THR A 721 -10.62 9.86 18.26
C THR A 721 -11.11 11.24 17.83
N THR A 722 -10.75 12.29 18.58
CA THR A 722 -11.03 13.70 18.28
C THR A 722 -9.74 14.52 18.44
N ALA A 723 -9.66 15.67 17.77
CA ALA A 723 -8.53 16.60 17.98
C ALA A 723 -8.46 17.04 19.46
N GLY A 724 -7.28 17.15 20.00
CA GLY A 724 -7.07 17.54 21.41
C GLY A 724 -5.63 17.42 21.85
N SER A 725 -5.32 17.89 23.04
CA SER A 725 -3.97 17.90 23.61
C SER A 725 -3.94 17.36 25.04
N GLY A 726 -2.74 17.05 25.54
CA GLY A 726 -2.54 16.56 26.90
C GLY A 726 -2.85 15.08 27.09
N ARG A 727 -3.31 14.70 28.30
CA ARG A 727 -3.61 13.30 28.63
C ARG A 727 -4.80 12.78 27.82
N LEU A 728 -4.69 11.55 27.33
CA LEU A 728 -5.81 10.87 26.68
C LEU A 728 -6.99 10.70 27.67
N ASP A 729 -8.18 10.97 27.17
CA ASP A 729 -9.45 10.76 27.85
C ASP A 729 -10.06 9.47 27.32
N ASP A 730 -10.46 8.58 28.21
CA ASP A 730 -11.03 7.26 27.84
C ASP A 730 -12.30 7.39 26.94
N ALA A 731 -13.04 8.48 27.06
CA ALA A 731 -14.23 8.73 26.24
C ALA A 731 -13.91 9.16 24.79
N ASN A 732 -12.70 9.69 24.55
CA ASN A 732 -12.26 10.25 23.28
C ASN A 732 -10.95 9.61 22.81
N SER A 733 -10.73 8.34 23.13
CA SER A 733 -9.53 7.59 22.69
C SER A 733 -9.85 6.14 22.40
N THR A 734 -9.06 5.54 21.51
CA THR A 734 -9.02 4.08 21.32
C THR A 734 -8.20 3.45 22.44
N ASP A 735 -8.42 2.18 22.72
CA ASP A 735 -7.53 1.38 23.55
C ASP A 735 -6.20 1.11 22.86
N ALA A 736 -5.16 0.84 23.66
CA ALA A 736 -3.92 0.28 23.14
C ALA A 736 -4.15 -1.17 22.70
N LEU A 737 -3.60 -1.53 21.53
CA LEU A 737 -3.77 -2.85 20.93
C LEU A 737 -2.47 -3.63 20.97
N THR A 738 -2.52 -4.89 21.42
CA THR A 738 -1.40 -5.83 21.31
C THR A 738 -1.89 -7.13 20.70
N LEU A 739 -1.26 -7.56 19.61
CA LEU A 739 -1.58 -8.80 18.89
C LEU A 739 -0.34 -9.69 18.83
N ILE A 740 -0.56 -10.99 18.95
CA ILE A 740 0.48 -12.02 18.81
C ILE A 740 0.02 -13.03 17.77
N ASP A 741 0.87 -13.30 16.78
CA ASP A 741 0.62 -14.26 15.72
C ASP A 741 1.69 -15.36 15.74
N LEU A 742 1.30 -16.59 15.39
CA LEU A 742 2.20 -17.74 15.23
C LEU A 742 2.02 -18.33 13.84
N GLY A 743 3.13 -18.51 13.13
CA GLY A 743 3.18 -19.20 11.85
C GLY A 743 4.12 -20.40 11.91
N VAL A 744 3.71 -21.53 11.36
CA VAL A 744 4.55 -22.74 11.25
C VAL A 744 4.48 -23.25 9.81
N LYS A 745 5.63 -23.53 9.23
CA LYS A 745 5.75 -24.17 7.91
C LYS A 745 6.63 -25.41 8.00
N HIS A 746 6.24 -26.47 7.31
CA HIS A 746 7.02 -27.68 7.19
C HIS A 746 7.01 -28.20 5.75
N SER A 747 8.17 -28.28 5.12
CA SER A 747 8.35 -28.81 3.77
C SER A 747 8.46 -30.35 3.83
N LEU A 748 7.52 -31.02 3.18
CA LEU A 748 7.52 -32.47 2.99
C LEU A 748 8.33 -32.83 1.72
N GLN A 749 8.39 -34.12 1.41
CA GLN A 749 8.92 -34.58 0.13
C GLN A 749 7.95 -34.22 -1.03
N ASN A 750 8.45 -34.18 -2.26
CA ASN A 750 7.63 -33.98 -3.48
C ASN A 750 6.95 -32.61 -3.58
N ASN A 751 7.64 -31.53 -3.19
CA ASN A 751 7.17 -30.13 -3.30
C ASN A 751 5.84 -29.83 -2.56
N ILE A 752 5.57 -30.57 -1.49
CA ILE A 752 4.43 -30.33 -0.61
C ILE A 752 4.91 -29.55 0.61
N THR A 753 4.25 -28.45 0.91
CA THR A 753 4.46 -27.66 2.13
C THR A 753 3.18 -27.65 2.95
N LEU A 754 3.29 -27.99 4.22
CA LEU A 754 2.23 -27.79 5.21
C LEU A 754 2.48 -26.50 5.95
N SER A 755 1.44 -25.71 6.13
CA SER A 755 1.50 -24.46 6.91
C SER A 755 0.34 -24.37 7.88
N MET A 756 0.60 -23.75 9.03
CA MET A 756 -0.39 -23.45 10.06
C MET A 756 -0.18 -21.99 10.50
N GLY A 757 -1.26 -21.24 10.66
CA GLY A 757 -1.25 -19.90 11.25
C GLY A 757 -2.24 -19.83 12.40
N ILE A 758 -1.83 -19.18 13.49
CA ILE A 758 -2.72 -18.75 14.59
C ILE A 758 -2.58 -17.24 14.66
N LYS A 759 -3.69 -16.54 14.57
CA LYS A 759 -3.74 -15.08 14.58
C LYS A 759 -4.41 -14.62 15.86
N ASN A 760 -3.87 -13.60 16.49
CA ASN A 760 -4.37 -13.02 17.73
C ASN A 760 -4.50 -14.07 18.85
N LEU A 761 -3.32 -14.60 19.26
CA LEU A 761 -3.15 -15.61 20.33
C LEU A 761 -3.62 -15.05 21.69
#